data_64e1d32c3ea9768589ca477f3666eced
#
_entry.id   64e1d32c3ea9768589ca477f3666eced
#
_cell.length_a   1.000
_cell.length_b   1.000
_cell.length_c   1.000
_cell.angle_alpha   90.00
_cell.angle_beta   90.00
_cell.angle_gamma   90.00
#
_symmetry.space_group_name_H-M   'P 1'
#
loop_
_entity.id
_entity.type
_entity.pdbx_description
1 polymer ?
#
loop_
_entity_poly.entity_id
_entity_poly.type
_entity_poly.pdbx_seq_one_letter_code
_entity_poly.pdbx_strand_id
1 'polypeptide(L)'
;MKTLIVDNYDSFTFNLLQMVAAIDGELPVVVQNDTLTWQQLLAFNPDSIILSPGPGRPENDRDFGICRQIILESSVPVLGVCLGFQGIAHLFGGTIERAPEPVHGRSSRIFHDGDGLFAGIPQGFSAVRYHSLTVRNPIPRALRTTAWTSEEMPMALEHVERPLWGVQFHPESISTDYGAKMLENFRRLSRQRSSYIPAAIPSNKVSEPPRNIEVKESGDWRTYSRKLHQYPSTEATFCSLFGDATPAFWLDSAETSIGRFSFMGSASGPSGMWLSYFTEDNRLELHSAGREEVLKTPLLDFLQSELERRRCSSPELPFDFNGGFVGYLGYELKAECGGRLAHRSPHADACLIFADRMIAFDHKEKSVYLVYAGRRDEVTEADTWFHEMERLFESGFPQPAAAVPAEVDMRFHADQSHERYLESVAQCLEFIRDGESYEICLTNQLTAKAPLCPLNYYRGLRRSNPAPQSAFLRFPDVSVACSSPERFLKIDPQRLVESRPIKGTLKRTANAAEDRQLREQLRTNVKTRSENLMIVDLLRNDLGRVCEVGSVHVPQMMEVETYTNLHQLVSTVRGRLRQDMNAIDCLRSAFPGGSMTGAPKIRTMELIDQLESSARGIYSGAIGFLALNGSADLNIVIRTAVFSGGSVSIGVGGAVVALSNPEAEFEESILKGRALIDAFRPLITGRISSY
;
A
#
# COMPACT_ATOMS: atom_id res chain seq x y z
N MET A 1 -27.57 -4.40 -15.14
CA MET A 1 -27.98 -2.98 -15.08
C MET A 1 -26.73 -2.16 -15.26
N LYS A 2 -26.73 -1.23 -16.21
CA LYS A 2 -25.56 -0.39 -16.46
C LYS A 2 -25.45 0.70 -15.40
N THR A 3 -24.63 0.48 -14.42
CA THR A 3 -24.36 1.46 -13.37
C THR A 3 -23.10 2.27 -13.72
N LEU A 4 -23.20 3.60 -13.61
CA LEU A 4 -22.07 4.51 -13.70
C LEU A 4 -21.68 4.96 -12.31
N ILE A 5 -20.40 4.90 -11.98
CA ILE A 5 -19.84 5.44 -10.72
C ILE A 5 -18.99 6.65 -11.07
N VAL A 6 -19.31 7.80 -10.48
CA VAL A 6 -18.49 9.01 -10.59
C VAL A 6 -17.56 9.05 -9.38
N ASP A 7 -16.26 8.96 -9.65
CA ASP A 7 -15.20 8.92 -8.63
C ASP A 7 -14.75 10.35 -8.28
N ASN A 8 -14.98 10.76 -7.04
CA ASN A 8 -14.50 12.01 -6.48
C ASN A 8 -13.09 11.88 -5.88
N TYR A 9 -12.21 11.07 -6.50
CA TYR A 9 -10.85 10.80 -6.05
C TYR A 9 -10.77 10.18 -4.66
N ASP A 10 -11.76 9.35 -4.34
CA ASP A 10 -11.81 8.65 -3.06
C ASP A 10 -11.02 7.34 -3.08
N SER A 11 -10.65 6.87 -1.89
CA SER A 11 -9.95 5.60 -1.70
C SER A 11 -10.87 4.42 -1.39
N PHE A 12 -12.18 4.55 -1.60
CA PHE A 12 -13.18 3.50 -1.36
C PHE A 12 -14.11 3.27 -2.56
N THR A 13 -13.97 4.05 -3.64
CA THR A 13 -14.79 3.97 -4.86
C THR A 13 -14.81 2.56 -5.46
N PHE A 14 -13.66 1.86 -5.49
CA PHE A 14 -13.60 0.52 -6.04
C PHE A 14 -14.17 -0.56 -5.11
N ASN A 15 -14.38 -0.27 -3.82
CA ASN A 15 -15.20 -1.11 -2.95
C ASN A 15 -16.67 -1.06 -3.37
N LEU A 16 -17.20 0.14 -3.74
CA LEU A 16 -18.53 0.28 -4.33
C LEU A 16 -18.61 -0.47 -5.67
N LEU A 17 -17.61 -0.33 -6.55
CA LEU A 17 -17.55 -1.06 -7.82
C LEU A 17 -17.66 -2.56 -7.60
N GLN A 18 -16.86 -3.13 -6.71
CA GLN A 18 -16.85 -4.57 -6.42
C GLN A 18 -18.23 -5.06 -5.92
N MET A 19 -18.86 -4.29 -5.03
CA MET A 19 -20.19 -4.63 -4.50
C MET A 19 -21.27 -4.54 -5.56
N VAL A 20 -21.30 -3.45 -6.34
CA VAL A 20 -22.29 -3.24 -7.41
C VAL A 20 -22.12 -4.29 -8.51
N ALA A 21 -20.88 -4.59 -8.90
CA ALA A 21 -20.59 -5.64 -9.89
C ALA A 21 -21.08 -7.03 -9.43
N ALA A 22 -20.91 -7.36 -8.14
CA ALA A 22 -21.41 -8.61 -7.57
C ALA A 22 -22.94 -8.68 -7.57
N ILE A 23 -23.62 -7.54 -7.33
CA ILE A 23 -25.09 -7.44 -7.33
C ILE A 23 -25.65 -7.45 -8.77
N ASP A 24 -25.06 -6.70 -9.70
CA ASP A 24 -25.56 -6.52 -11.05
C ASP A 24 -25.17 -7.64 -12.02
N GLY A 25 -24.07 -8.36 -11.72
CA GLY A 25 -23.46 -9.34 -12.61
C GLY A 25 -22.72 -8.71 -13.81
N GLU A 26 -22.53 -7.38 -13.78
CA GLU A 26 -21.86 -6.57 -14.82
C GLU A 26 -20.98 -5.52 -14.15
N LEU A 27 -19.79 -5.27 -14.70
CA LEU A 27 -18.88 -4.26 -14.17
C LEU A 27 -19.43 -2.85 -14.38
N PRO A 28 -19.57 -2.01 -13.33
CA PRO A 28 -19.86 -0.60 -13.50
C PRO A 28 -18.75 0.13 -14.26
N VAL A 29 -19.13 1.18 -14.99
CA VAL A 29 -18.17 2.13 -15.54
C VAL A 29 -17.78 3.13 -14.45
N VAL A 30 -16.49 3.33 -14.21
CA VAL A 30 -15.98 4.35 -13.29
C VAL A 30 -15.38 5.49 -14.10
N VAL A 31 -15.76 6.73 -13.78
CA VAL A 31 -15.22 7.96 -14.37
C VAL A 31 -14.89 8.96 -13.28
N GLN A 32 -13.80 9.69 -13.41
CA GLN A 32 -13.46 10.75 -12.47
C GLN A 32 -14.38 11.97 -12.68
N ASN A 33 -14.63 12.75 -11.64
CA ASN A 33 -15.60 13.83 -11.62
C ASN A 33 -15.23 15.04 -12.50
N ASP A 34 -14.01 15.08 -13.04
CA ASP A 34 -13.46 16.17 -13.87
C ASP A 34 -12.99 15.73 -15.27
N THR A 35 -13.17 14.44 -15.62
CA THR A 35 -12.63 13.90 -16.89
C THR A 35 -13.61 13.95 -18.05
N LEU A 36 -14.92 14.03 -17.80
CA LEU A 36 -15.96 14.00 -18.81
C LEU A 36 -16.91 15.18 -18.71
N THR A 37 -17.40 15.63 -19.85
CA THR A 37 -18.53 16.56 -19.91
C THR A 37 -19.85 15.81 -19.70
N TRP A 38 -20.91 16.54 -19.35
CA TRP A 38 -22.26 16.00 -19.19
C TRP A 38 -22.76 15.24 -20.44
N GLN A 39 -22.50 15.77 -21.62
CA GLN A 39 -22.88 15.13 -22.88
C GLN A 39 -22.15 13.81 -23.12
N GLN A 40 -20.87 13.77 -22.82
CA GLN A 40 -20.08 12.52 -22.90
C GLN A 40 -20.56 11.48 -21.89
N LEU A 41 -20.92 11.92 -20.69
CA LEU A 41 -21.45 11.03 -19.64
C LEU A 41 -22.82 10.43 -20.07
N LEU A 42 -23.72 11.22 -20.64
CA LEU A 42 -25.01 10.75 -21.16
C LEU A 42 -24.84 9.70 -22.26
N ALA A 43 -23.75 9.75 -23.04
CA ALA A 43 -23.49 8.78 -24.10
C ALA A 43 -23.27 7.34 -23.57
N PHE A 44 -22.92 7.16 -22.29
CA PHE A 44 -22.88 5.83 -21.65
C PHE A 44 -24.27 5.23 -21.47
N ASN A 45 -25.32 6.04 -21.51
CA ASN A 45 -26.70 5.62 -21.29
C ASN A 45 -26.86 4.74 -20.03
N PRO A 46 -26.49 5.25 -18.85
CA PRO A 46 -26.57 4.48 -17.61
C PRO A 46 -28.02 4.30 -17.15
N ASP A 47 -28.30 3.16 -16.54
CA ASP A 47 -29.59 2.90 -15.85
C ASP A 47 -29.63 3.52 -14.44
N SER A 48 -28.46 3.73 -13.83
CA SER A 48 -28.29 4.37 -12.52
C SER A 48 -26.90 4.99 -12.40
N ILE A 49 -26.79 5.99 -11.53
CA ILE A 49 -25.51 6.68 -11.24
C ILE A 49 -25.26 6.62 -9.74
N ILE A 50 -24.02 6.35 -9.36
CA ILE A 50 -23.53 6.46 -7.98
C ILE A 50 -22.46 7.55 -7.93
N LEU A 51 -22.64 8.54 -7.05
CA LEU A 51 -21.64 9.55 -6.76
C LEU A 51 -20.85 9.08 -5.54
N SER A 52 -19.57 8.84 -5.72
CA SER A 52 -18.69 8.27 -4.69
C SER A 52 -18.48 9.21 -3.50
N PRO A 53 -17.96 8.71 -2.38
CA PRO A 53 -17.27 9.53 -1.39
C PRO A 53 -16.15 10.35 -2.02
N GLY A 54 -15.56 11.28 -1.27
CA GLY A 54 -14.41 12.06 -1.71
C GLY A 54 -13.94 13.05 -0.65
N PRO A 55 -12.72 13.58 -0.80
CA PRO A 55 -12.20 14.67 0.03
C PRO A 55 -12.84 16.01 -0.30
N GLY A 56 -12.74 16.96 0.63
CA GLY A 56 -13.15 18.36 0.44
C GLY A 56 -14.63 18.59 0.65
N ARG A 57 -15.20 19.50 -0.16
CA ARG A 57 -16.54 20.06 0.04
C ARG A 57 -17.33 20.17 -1.26
N PRO A 58 -18.67 19.92 -1.24
CA PRO A 58 -19.50 19.98 -2.45
C PRO A 58 -19.70 21.41 -2.98
N GLU A 59 -19.36 22.45 -2.20
CA GLU A 59 -19.35 23.84 -2.66
C GLU A 59 -18.22 24.15 -3.64
N ASN A 60 -17.12 23.36 -3.60
CA ASN A 60 -15.96 23.56 -4.46
C ASN A 60 -16.10 22.78 -5.75
N ASP A 61 -16.05 23.46 -6.89
CA ASP A 61 -16.10 22.80 -8.20
C ASP A 61 -14.90 21.84 -8.43
N ARG A 62 -13.74 22.12 -7.84
CA ARG A 62 -12.58 21.23 -7.86
C ARG A 62 -12.87 19.87 -7.22
N ASP A 63 -13.61 19.85 -6.11
CA ASP A 63 -13.84 18.65 -5.31
C ASP A 63 -15.05 17.87 -5.82
N PHE A 64 -16.01 18.55 -6.47
CA PHE A 64 -17.31 17.96 -6.82
C PHE A 64 -17.59 17.90 -8.33
N GLY A 65 -16.93 18.69 -9.15
CA GLY A 65 -16.95 18.67 -10.62
C GLY A 65 -18.33 18.43 -11.24
N ILE A 66 -18.42 17.44 -12.13
CA ILE A 66 -19.66 17.10 -12.88
C ILE A 66 -20.79 16.58 -11.97
N CYS A 67 -20.52 16.17 -10.73
CA CYS A 67 -21.54 15.69 -9.80
C CYS A 67 -22.64 16.72 -9.57
N ARG A 68 -22.32 18.02 -9.57
CA ARG A 68 -23.28 19.12 -9.50
C ARG A 68 -24.31 19.04 -10.64
N GLN A 69 -23.83 18.89 -11.87
CA GLN A 69 -24.71 18.83 -13.03
C GLN A 69 -25.55 17.56 -13.04
N ILE A 70 -24.98 16.42 -12.66
CA ILE A 70 -25.69 15.14 -12.51
C ILE A 70 -26.86 15.28 -11.54
N ILE A 71 -26.66 15.85 -10.36
CA ILE A 71 -27.71 16.03 -9.36
C ILE A 71 -28.83 16.95 -9.87
N LEU A 72 -28.50 18.04 -10.56
CA LEU A 72 -29.47 19.02 -11.02
C LEU A 72 -30.25 18.58 -12.27
N GLU A 73 -29.60 17.91 -13.22
CA GLU A 73 -30.14 17.68 -14.56
C GLU A 73 -30.51 16.21 -14.85
N SER A 74 -29.99 15.24 -14.07
CA SER A 74 -30.24 13.82 -14.36
C SER A 74 -31.70 13.43 -14.11
N SER A 75 -32.27 12.71 -15.07
CA SER A 75 -33.51 11.95 -14.93
C SER A 75 -33.25 10.49 -14.49
N VAL A 76 -31.99 10.06 -14.54
CA VAL A 76 -31.55 8.72 -14.13
C VAL A 76 -31.45 8.68 -12.59
N PRO A 77 -31.81 7.55 -11.95
CA PRO A 77 -31.66 7.35 -10.52
C PRO A 77 -30.23 7.59 -10.04
N VAL A 78 -30.07 8.39 -8.98
CA VAL A 78 -28.75 8.76 -8.40
C VAL A 78 -28.68 8.39 -6.92
N LEU A 79 -27.60 7.73 -6.53
CA LEU A 79 -27.22 7.52 -5.13
C LEU A 79 -25.94 8.30 -4.81
N GLY A 80 -25.99 9.26 -3.89
CA GLY A 80 -24.81 9.94 -3.36
C GLY A 80 -24.30 9.28 -2.09
N VAL A 81 -22.99 8.97 -2.03
CA VAL A 81 -22.35 8.41 -0.83
C VAL A 81 -21.42 9.47 -0.24
N CYS A 82 -21.51 9.75 1.03
CA CYS A 82 -20.71 10.70 1.82
C CYS A 82 -20.63 12.09 1.17
N LEU A 83 -19.61 12.43 0.39
CA LEU A 83 -19.53 13.68 -0.37
C LEU A 83 -20.73 13.82 -1.35
N GLY A 84 -21.11 12.74 -2.02
CA GLY A 84 -22.28 12.71 -2.90
C GLY A 84 -23.58 13.03 -2.16
N PHE A 85 -23.76 12.51 -0.94
CA PHE A 85 -24.89 12.85 -0.06
C PHE A 85 -24.87 14.35 0.33
N GLN A 86 -23.73 14.88 0.72
CA GLN A 86 -23.56 16.30 1.06
C GLN A 86 -23.85 17.18 -0.14
N GLY A 87 -23.43 16.77 -1.34
CA GLY A 87 -23.74 17.46 -2.59
C GLY A 87 -25.21 17.54 -2.89
N ILE A 88 -25.96 16.44 -2.71
CA ILE A 88 -27.42 16.44 -2.84
C ILE A 88 -28.03 17.46 -1.83
N ALA A 89 -27.64 17.41 -0.57
CA ALA A 89 -28.16 18.34 0.43
C ALA A 89 -27.86 19.80 0.07
N HIS A 90 -26.61 20.09 -0.29
CA HIS A 90 -26.17 21.45 -0.63
C HIS A 90 -26.93 22.06 -1.82
N LEU A 91 -27.08 21.30 -2.91
CA LEU A 91 -27.70 21.80 -4.13
C LEU A 91 -29.21 22.07 -4.02
N PHE A 92 -29.86 21.47 -3.02
CA PHE A 92 -31.25 21.79 -2.70
C PHE A 92 -31.39 22.80 -1.53
N GLY A 93 -30.30 23.51 -1.16
CA GLY A 93 -30.32 24.61 -0.20
C GLY A 93 -29.93 24.22 1.22
N GLY A 94 -29.40 23.00 1.44
CA GLY A 94 -28.85 22.56 2.72
C GLY A 94 -27.50 23.22 3.01
N THR A 95 -27.18 23.39 4.29
CA THR A 95 -25.89 23.93 4.75
C THR A 95 -24.98 22.79 5.16
N ILE A 96 -23.75 22.77 4.64
CA ILE A 96 -22.71 21.83 5.06
C ILE A 96 -21.83 22.50 6.09
N GLU A 97 -21.67 21.87 7.26
CA GLU A 97 -20.86 22.39 8.36
C GLU A 97 -19.94 21.32 8.94
N ARG A 98 -18.96 21.71 9.75
CA ARG A 98 -18.13 20.75 10.48
C ARG A 98 -19.03 19.96 11.45
N ALA A 99 -18.88 18.63 11.46
CA ALA A 99 -19.54 17.78 12.44
C ALA A 99 -19.04 18.12 13.86
N PRO A 100 -19.84 17.90 14.90
CA PRO A 100 -19.40 18.11 16.29
C PRO A 100 -18.11 17.39 16.63
N GLU A 101 -17.91 16.21 16.04
CA GLU A 101 -16.71 15.38 16.12
C GLU A 101 -16.47 14.71 14.77
N PRO A 102 -15.23 14.79 14.21
CA PRO A 102 -14.86 13.97 13.06
C PRO A 102 -14.88 12.47 13.41
N VAL A 103 -15.53 11.67 12.58
CA VAL A 103 -15.65 10.23 12.78
C VAL A 103 -15.05 9.51 11.57
N HIS A 104 -13.89 8.90 11.74
CA HIS A 104 -13.19 8.15 10.68
C HIS A 104 -12.86 6.73 11.16
N GLY A 105 -13.25 5.72 10.38
CA GLY A 105 -13.01 4.32 10.70
C GLY A 105 -13.72 3.82 11.97
N ARG A 106 -14.82 4.48 12.36
CA ARG A 106 -15.65 4.10 13.51
C ARG A 106 -17.08 3.87 13.08
N SER A 107 -17.73 2.89 13.70
CA SER A 107 -19.13 2.58 13.44
C SER A 107 -20.06 3.38 14.36
N SER A 108 -21.23 3.71 13.86
CA SER A 108 -22.35 4.28 14.62
C SER A 108 -23.62 3.46 14.42
N ARG A 109 -24.52 3.50 15.41
CA ARG A 109 -25.88 2.94 15.29
C ARG A 109 -26.72 3.84 14.42
N ILE A 110 -27.33 3.27 13.36
CA ILE A 110 -28.18 3.99 12.41
C ILE A 110 -29.63 3.58 12.58
N PHE A 111 -30.47 4.58 12.79
CA PHE A 111 -31.92 4.46 12.83
C PHE A 111 -32.52 5.00 11.53
N HIS A 112 -33.65 4.46 11.07
CA HIS A 112 -34.20 4.80 9.76
C HIS A 112 -35.72 4.61 9.70
N ASP A 113 -36.37 5.12 8.66
CA ASP A 113 -37.85 5.05 8.48
C ASP A 113 -38.35 3.65 8.09
N GLY A 114 -37.47 2.74 7.68
CA GLY A 114 -37.80 1.35 7.31
C GLY A 114 -38.16 1.14 5.85
N ASP A 115 -38.21 2.19 5.03
CA ASP A 115 -38.62 2.16 3.64
C ASP A 115 -37.43 2.44 2.66
N GLY A 116 -37.73 2.41 1.36
CA GLY A 116 -36.80 2.82 0.31
C GLY A 116 -35.47 2.05 0.32
N LEU A 117 -34.37 2.75 0.59
CA LEU A 117 -33.03 2.17 0.72
C LEU A 117 -32.93 1.22 1.91
N PHE A 118 -33.73 1.44 2.95
CA PHE A 118 -33.67 0.70 4.23
C PHE A 118 -34.67 -0.44 4.34
N ALA A 119 -35.42 -0.75 3.26
CA ALA A 119 -36.40 -1.83 3.27
C ALA A 119 -35.74 -3.18 3.65
N GLY A 120 -36.26 -3.79 4.75
CA GLY A 120 -35.75 -5.07 5.26
C GLY A 120 -34.41 -5.00 5.98
N ILE A 121 -33.95 -3.81 6.39
CA ILE A 121 -32.77 -3.62 7.24
C ILE A 121 -33.25 -3.41 8.69
N PRO A 122 -32.63 -4.04 9.72
CA PRO A 122 -32.98 -3.86 11.11
C PRO A 122 -32.69 -2.46 11.64
N GLN A 123 -33.51 -1.96 12.57
CA GLN A 123 -33.22 -0.70 13.27
C GLN A 123 -31.96 -0.77 14.10
N GLY A 124 -31.18 0.31 14.11
CA GLY A 124 -29.95 0.40 14.88
C GLY A 124 -28.85 -0.49 14.36
N PHE A 125 -28.82 -0.77 13.05
CA PHE A 125 -27.69 -1.46 12.42
C PHE A 125 -26.40 -0.63 12.55
N SER A 126 -25.24 -1.29 12.46
CA SER A 126 -23.95 -0.64 12.57
C SER A 126 -23.44 -0.21 11.19
N ALA A 127 -23.08 1.08 11.03
CA ALA A 127 -22.46 1.57 9.80
C ALA A 127 -21.20 2.39 10.09
N VAL A 128 -20.20 2.22 9.24
CA VAL A 128 -18.91 2.92 9.34
C VAL A 128 -19.03 4.33 8.77
N ARG A 129 -18.44 5.27 9.49
CA ARG A 129 -18.39 6.68 9.11
C ARG A 129 -16.96 7.09 8.79
N TYR A 130 -16.81 7.90 7.72
CA TYR A 130 -15.56 8.54 7.29
C TYR A 130 -15.86 10.00 6.94
N HIS A 131 -16.35 10.80 7.90
CA HIS A 131 -16.69 12.20 7.61
C HIS A 131 -16.40 13.15 8.76
N SER A 132 -15.95 14.34 8.40
CA SER A 132 -15.76 15.51 9.29
C SER A 132 -16.86 16.57 9.11
N LEU A 133 -17.58 16.49 8.00
CA LEU A 133 -18.62 17.41 7.63
C LEU A 133 -19.99 16.73 7.73
N THR A 134 -21.04 17.52 8.03
CA THR A 134 -22.41 17.04 8.15
C THR A 134 -23.38 18.04 7.55
N VAL A 135 -24.59 17.60 7.27
CA VAL A 135 -25.69 18.45 6.85
C VAL A 135 -26.40 19.00 8.09
N ARG A 136 -26.50 20.35 8.16
CA ARG A 136 -27.19 21.04 9.26
C ARG A 136 -28.70 20.83 9.20
N ASN A 137 -29.34 20.62 10.37
CA ASN A 137 -30.78 20.72 10.52
C ASN A 137 -31.24 22.19 10.65
N PRO A 138 -32.43 22.57 10.15
CA PRO A 138 -33.43 21.72 9.46
C PRO A 138 -33.06 21.45 7.99
N ILE A 139 -33.42 20.24 7.53
CA ILE A 139 -33.20 19.82 6.14
C ILE A 139 -34.13 20.60 5.20
N PRO A 140 -33.71 20.99 3.97
CA PRO A 140 -34.55 21.68 2.98
C PRO A 140 -35.81 20.88 2.64
N ARG A 141 -36.94 21.58 2.37
CA ARG A 141 -38.26 20.97 2.10
C ARG A 141 -38.29 20.02 0.89
N ALA A 142 -37.38 20.18 -0.06
CA ALA A 142 -37.25 19.29 -1.22
C ALA A 142 -36.67 17.92 -0.85
N LEU A 143 -36.13 17.78 0.34
CA LEU A 143 -35.46 16.56 0.84
C LEU A 143 -36.19 16.05 2.09
N ARG A 144 -36.13 14.74 2.29
CA ARG A 144 -36.63 14.04 3.49
C ARG A 144 -35.48 13.25 4.11
N THR A 145 -35.30 13.41 5.42
CA THR A 145 -34.36 12.54 6.17
C THR A 145 -34.97 11.14 6.30
N THR A 146 -34.23 10.14 5.88
CA THR A 146 -34.64 8.72 5.92
C THR A 146 -33.84 7.88 6.90
N ALA A 147 -32.66 8.38 7.36
CA ALA A 147 -31.91 7.76 8.44
C ALA A 147 -31.11 8.81 9.26
N TRP A 148 -30.83 8.45 10.53
CA TRP A 148 -30.16 9.32 11.51
C TRP A 148 -29.41 8.52 12.58
N THR A 149 -28.47 9.17 13.29
CA THR A 149 -27.82 8.62 14.49
C THR A 149 -28.69 8.77 15.73
N SER A 150 -28.26 8.22 16.87
CA SER A 150 -28.90 8.42 18.20
C SER A 150 -28.98 9.90 18.60
N GLU A 151 -28.06 10.74 18.10
CA GLU A 151 -28.01 12.19 18.32
C GLU A 151 -28.78 12.98 17.24
N GLU A 152 -29.67 12.32 16.47
CA GLU A 152 -30.48 12.90 15.39
C GLU A 152 -29.69 13.55 14.24
N MET A 153 -28.40 13.20 14.08
CA MET A 153 -27.61 13.64 12.94
C MET A 153 -28.11 12.95 11.66
N PRO A 154 -28.42 13.71 10.57
CA PRO A 154 -28.85 13.11 9.31
C PRO A 154 -27.82 12.16 8.72
N MET A 155 -28.21 10.93 8.45
CA MET A 155 -27.37 9.87 7.88
C MET A 155 -27.84 9.40 6.52
N ALA A 156 -29.09 9.70 6.13
CA ALA A 156 -29.58 9.49 4.78
C ALA A 156 -30.67 10.49 4.42
N LEU A 157 -30.76 10.81 3.13
CA LEU A 157 -31.74 11.71 2.53
C LEU A 157 -32.32 11.09 1.27
N GLU A 158 -33.56 11.46 0.95
CA GLU A 158 -34.13 11.28 -0.37
C GLU A 158 -34.83 12.55 -0.83
N HIS A 159 -34.85 12.77 -2.15
CA HIS A 159 -35.63 13.88 -2.73
C HIS A 159 -37.08 13.47 -2.86
N VAL A 160 -37.99 14.37 -2.47
CA VAL A 160 -39.44 14.06 -2.38
C VAL A 160 -40.10 13.73 -3.74
N GLU A 161 -39.55 14.25 -4.85
CA GLU A 161 -40.12 14.05 -6.20
C GLU A 161 -39.17 13.34 -7.15
N ARG A 162 -37.85 13.58 -7.04
CA ARG A 162 -36.84 13.08 -7.99
C ARG A 162 -36.21 11.78 -7.49
N PRO A 163 -35.67 10.92 -8.37
CA PRO A 163 -35.02 9.67 -8.02
C PRO A 163 -33.59 9.92 -7.47
N LEU A 164 -33.48 10.69 -6.39
CA LEU A 164 -32.22 11.03 -5.76
C LEU A 164 -32.22 10.53 -4.31
N TRP A 165 -31.22 9.76 -3.95
CA TRP A 165 -30.97 9.26 -2.61
C TRP A 165 -29.54 9.58 -2.20
N GLY A 166 -29.29 9.71 -0.93
CA GLY A 166 -27.95 9.86 -0.40
C GLY A 166 -27.80 9.22 0.98
N VAL A 167 -26.60 8.71 1.25
CA VAL A 167 -26.16 8.19 2.56
C VAL A 167 -24.86 8.83 3.00
N GLN A 168 -24.76 9.28 4.26
CA GLN A 168 -23.55 9.92 4.80
C GLN A 168 -22.49 8.90 5.21
N PHE A 169 -22.90 7.72 5.66
CA PHE A 169 -22.01 6.62 6.01
C PHE A 169 -21.58 5.84 4.75
N HIS A 170 -20.65 4.91 4.94
CA HIS A 170 -20.05 4.14 3.85
C HIS A 170 -20.63 2.71 3.78
N PRO A 171 -21.57 2.45 2.86
CA PRO A 171 -22.15 1.10 2.70
C PRO A 171 -21.13 0.07 2.20
N GLU A 172 -20.05 0.51 1.56
CA GLU A 172 -18.98 -0.31 0.97
C GLU A 172 -17.91 -0.74 1.98
N SER A 173 -17.86 -0.13 3.16
CA SER A 173 -16.89 -0.50 4.20
C SER A 173 -17.12 -1.93 4.68
N ILE A 174 -16.01 -2.67 4.93
CA ILE A 174 -16.05 -4.06 5.40
C ILE A 174 -16.80 -4.22 6.74
N SER A 175 -16.86 -3.16 7.56
CA SER A 175 -17.50 -3.18 8.87
C SER A 175 -18.87 -2.48 8.90
N THR A 176 -19.46 -2.18 7.74
CA THR A 176 -20.84 -1.71 7.64
C THR A 176 -21.79 -2.91 7.47
N ASP A 177 -22.73 -3.06 8.40
CA ASP A 177 -23.79 -4.06 8.31
C ASP A 177 -24.76 -3.71 7.17
N TYR A 178 -25.24 -4.72 6.45
CA TYR A 178 -26.28 -4.58 5.41
C TYR A 178 -25.95 -3.64 4.24
N GLY A 179 -24.69 -3.26 4.01
CA GLY A 179 -24.32 -2.39 2.88
C GLY A 179 -24.72 -2.97 1.52
N ALA A 180 -24.50 -4.26 1.29
CA ALA A 180 -24.94 -4.95 0.07
C ALA A 180 -26.47 -4.90 -0.08
N LYS A 181 -27.24 -5.11 1.02
CA LYS A 181 -28.72 -5.04 1.00
C LYS A 181 -29.22 -3.66 0.61
N MET A 182 -28.53 -2.62 1.05
CA MET A 182 -28.87 -1.23 0.69
C MET A 182 -28.63 -0.96 -0.81
N LEU A 183 -27.53 -1.43 -1.37
CA LEU A 183 -27.27 -1.34 -2.83
C LEU A 183 -28.24 -2.19 -3.65
N GLU A 184 -28.67 -3.37 -3.17
CA GLU A 184 -29.76 -4.14 -3.77
C GLU A 184 -31.07 -3.35 -3.77
N ASN A 185 -31.39 -2.68 -2.66
CA ASN A 185 -32.57 -1.82 -2.56
C ASN A 185 -32.48 -0.63 -3.54
N PHE A 186 -31.33 0.02 -3.66
CA PHE A 186 -31.10 1.06 -4.67
C PHE A 186 -31.33 0.53 -6.09
N ARG A 187 -30.79 -0.64 -6.42
CA ARG A 187 -31.03 -1.31 -7.71
C ARG A 187 -32.51 -1.56 -7.95
N ARG A 188 -33.25 -2.04 -6.93
CA ARG A 188 -34.70 -2.27 -7.03
C ARG A 188 -35.46 -0.96 -7.29
N LEU A 189 -35.15 0.10 -6.56
CA LEU A 189 -35.74 1.43 -6.72
C LEU A 189 -35.45 2.02 -8.10
N SER A 190 -34.25 1.85 -8.59
CA SER A 190 -33.82 2.29 -9.92
C SER A 190 -34.63 1.61 -11.03
N ARG A 191 -34.83 0.30 -10.96
CA ARG A 191 -35.64 -0.46 -11.93
C ARG A 191 -37.12 -0.05 -11.93
N GLN A 192 -37.71 0.26 -10.79
CA GLN A 192 -39.10 0.70 -10.69
C GLN A 192 -39.35 2.04 -11.37
N ARG A 193 -38.33 2.93 -11.40
CA ARG A 193 -38.47 4.25 -12.05
C ARG A 193 -37.97 4.28 -13.50
N SER A 194 -37.08 3.37 -13.91
CA SER A 194 -36.60 3.24 -15.29
C SER A 194 -37.72 2.79 -16.27
N SER A 195 -38.79 2.18 -15.80
CA SER A 195 -39.93 1.80 -16.63
C SER A 195 -40.76 3.00 -17.15
N TYR A 196 -40.40 4.23 -16.80
CA TYR A 196 -41.09 5.48 -17.21
C TYR A 196 -40.35 6.30 -18.28
N ILE A 197 -39.26 5.80 -18.87
CA ILE A 197 -38.50 6.50 -19.91
C ILE A 197 -38.87 5.91 -21.27
N PRO A 198 -39.34 6.73 -22.28
CA PRO A 198 -39.61 6.24 -23.63
C PRO A 198 -38.32 5.80 -24.33
N ALA A 199 -38.35 4.62 -24.91
CA ALA A 199 -37.27 4.10 -25.74
C ALA A 199 -37.00 4.99 -26.93
N ALA A 200 -35.74 5.30 -27.20
CA ALA A 200 -35.09 5.21 -28.51
C ALA A 200 -33.91 6.17 -28.68
N ILE A 201 -32.71 5.64 -28.58
CA ILE A 201 -31.58 6.05 -29.44
C ILE A 201 -30.80 4.77 -29.80
N PRO A 202 -30.41 4.51 -31.05
CA PRO A 202 -29.84 3.24 -31.48
C PRO A 202 -28.43 3.06 -30.92
N SER A 203 -28.18 1.86 -30.37
CA SER A 203 -26.91 1.41 -29.83
C SER A 203 -25.84 1.31 -30.91
N ASN A 204 -24.83 2.16 -30.85
CA ASN A 204 -23.53 1.84 -31.45
C ASN A 204 -22.84 0.82 -30.59
N LYS A 205 -22.49 -0.30 -31.19
CA LYS A 205 -21.76 -1.39 -30.55
C LYS A 205 -20.44 -0.88 -29.96
N VAL A 206 -20.34 -0.86 -28.63
CA VAL A 206 -19.08 -0.76 -27.94
C VAL A 206 -18.38 -2.11 -28.09
N SER A 207 -17.10 -2.05 -28.43
CA SER A 207 -16.21 -3.18 -28.68
C SER A 207 -16.31 -4.30 -27.65
N GLU A 208 -16.21 -5.52 -28.17
CA GLU A 208 -16.17 -6.78 -27.41
C GLU A 208 -15.16 -6.77 -26.25
N PRO A 209 -15.43 -7.53 -25.18
CA PRO A 209 -14.47 -7.69 -24.11
C PRO A 209 -13.17 -8.30 -24.64
N PRO A 210 -12.01 -7.94 -24.06
CA PRO A 210 -10.73 -8.40 -24.54
C PRO A 210 -10.66 -9.93 -24.55
N ARG A 211 -10.16 -10.46 -25.65
CA ARG A 211 -9.93 -11.88 -25.88
C ARG A 211 -9.12 -12.48 -24.75
N ASN A 212 -9.45 -13.71 -24.36
CA ASN A 212 -8.59 -14.57 -23.55
C ASN A 212 -7.16 -14.53 -24.10
N ILE A 213 -6.28 -13.80 -23.42
CA ILE A 213 -4.86 -13.87 -23.70
C ILE A 213 -4.38 -15.14 -23.00
N GLU A 214 -4.24 -16.23 -23.75
CA GLU A 214 -3.42 -17.35 -23.32
C GLU A 214 -2.02 -16.77 -23.02
N VAL A 215 -1.62 -16.84 -21.78
CA VAL A 215 -0.31 -16.39 -21.32
C VAL A 215 0.71 -17.38 -21.89
N LYS A 216 1.25 -17.04 -23.07
CA LYS A 216 2.34 -17.82 -23.68
C LYS A 216 3.60 -17.58 -22.83
N GLU A 217 4.17 -18.68 -22.33
CA GLU A 217 5.56 -18.68 -21.86
C GLU A 217 6.45 -18.13 -22.99
N SER A 218 7.36 -17.20 -22.67
CA SER A 218 8.42 -16.84 -23.62
C SER A 218 9.31 -18.08 -23.75
N GLY A 219 9.29 -18.74 -24.89
CA GLY A 219 9.94 -20.03 -25.09
C GLY A 219 11.46 -20.10 -24.82
N ASP A 220 12.10 -18.96 -24.55
CA ASP A 220 13.56 -18.81 -24.52
C ASP A 220 14.18 -18.84 -23.12
N TRP A 221 13.41 -18.55 -22.05
CA TRP A 221 13.92 -18.50 -20.67
C TRP A 221 13.53 -19.72 -19.85
N ARG A 222 14.41 -20.11 -18.92
CA ARG A 222 14.20 -21.20 -17.99
C ARG A 222 14.89 -20.95 -16.65
N THR A 223 14.29 -21.44 -15.58
CA THR A 223 14.93 -21.52 -14.26
C THR A 223 15.48 -22.91 -14.03
N TYR A 224 16.75 -23.00 -13.64
CA TYR A 224 17.44 -24.19 -13.19
C TYR A 224 17.64 -24.10 -11.68
N SER A 225 17.61 -25.22 -10.98
CA SER A 225 17.83 -25.22 -9.54
C SER A 225 18.56 -26.47 -9.09
N ARG A 226 19.33 -26.33 -8.00
CA ARG A 226 20.01 -27.44 -7.33
C ARG A 226 19.85 -27.29 -5.82
N LYS A 227 19.37 -28.32 -5.16
CA LYS A 227 19.22 -28.37 -3.71
C LYS A 227 20.50 -28.88 -3.07
N LEU A 228 21.01 -28.17 -2.05
CA LEU A 228 22.12 -28.57 -1.20
C LEU A 228 21.62 -28.97 0.18
N HIS A 229 22.31 -29.93 0.80
CA HIS A 229 21.99 -30.35 2.17
C HIS A 229 22.85 -29.61 3.23
N GLN A 230 23.90 -28.93 2.80
CA GLN A 230 24.70 -28.05 3.65
C GLN A 230 23.84 -26.82 4.03
N TYR A 231 23.88 -26.44 5.31
CA TYR A 231 23.15 -25.29 5.81
C TYR A 231 24.05 -24.41 6.69
N PRO A 232 24.96 -23.65 6.09
CA PRO A 232 25.81 -22.72 6.82
C PRO A 232 25.02 -21.51 7.34
N SER A 233 25.67 -20.67 8.14
CA SER A 233 25.10 -19.40 8.56
C SER A 233 24.85 -18.49 7.34
N THR A 234 23.64 -17.91 7.22
CA THR A 234 23.31 -16.95 6.16
C THR A 234 24.24 -15.74 6.20
N GLU A 235 24.61 -15.26 7.41
CA GLU A 235 25.54 -14.16 7.62
C GLU A 235 26.94 -14.51 7.09
N ALA A 236 27.47 -15.69 7.46
CA ALA A 236 28.79 -16.13 6.98
C ALA A 236 28.83 -16.31 5.47
N THR A 237 27.75 -16.89 4.89
CA THR A 237 27.63 -17.07 3.44
C THR A 237 27.60 -15.73 2.71
N PHE A 238 26.75 -14.79 3.16
CA PHE A 238 26.65 -13.47 2.52
C PHE A 238 27.97 -12.71 2.62
N CYS A 239 28.60 -12.67 3.78
CA CYS A 239 29.87 -11.97 3.98
C CYS A 239 31.01 -12.55 3.12
N SER A 240 31.03 -13.88 2.92
CA SER A 240 32.07 -14.53 2.14
C SER A 240 31.87 -14.40 0.63
N LEU A 241 30.61 -14.49 0.14
CA LEU A 241 30.33 -14.50 -1.29
C LEU A 241 30.03 -13.10 -1.85
N PHE A 242 29.39 -12.24 -1.04
CA PHE A 242 28.85 -10.95 -1.48
C PHE A 242 29.28 -9.76 -0.61
N GLY A 243 30.16 -9.99 0.39
CA GLY A 243 30.60 -8.98 1.35
C GLY A 243 31.20 -7.74 0.70
N ASP A 244 31.93 -7.89 -0.42
CA ASP A 244 32.53 -6.82 -1.20
C ASP A 244 31.85 -6.58 -2.56
N ALA A 245 30.84 -7.39 -2.92
CA ALA A 245 30.13 -7.24 -4.20
C ALA A 245 29.28 -5.97 -4.24
N THR A 246 29.30 -5.31 -5.39
CA THR A 246 28.50 -4.12 -5.68
C THR A 246 28.02 -4.18 -7.13
N PRO A 247 26.71 -4.27 -7.42
CA PRO A 247 25.62 -4.34 -6.44
C PRO A 247 25.47 -5.73 -5.81
N ALA A 248 24.82 -5.79 -4.63
CA ALA A 248 24.48 -7.02 -3.93
C ALA A 248 23.16 -6.88 -3.16
N PHE A 249 22.46 -7.99 -2.95
CA PHE A 249 21.22 -8.04 -2.19
C PHE A 249 21.20 -9.21 -1.22
N TRP A 250 20.57 -9.01 -0.09
CA TRP A 250 20.18 -10.02 0.89
C TRP A 250 18.77 -9.70 1.38
N LEU A 251 17.76 -10.41 0.86
CA LEU A 251 16.43 -10.44 1.42
C LEU A 251 16.44 -11.46 2.55
N ASP A 252 16.34 -10.99 3.79
CA ASP A 252 16.65 -11.77 4.99
C ASP A 252 15.41 -11.96 5.86
N SER A 253 15.05 -13.20 6.10
CA SER A 253 14.08 -13.53 7.14
C SER A 253 14.81 -13.64 8.49
N ALA A 254 15.20 -12.51 9.05
CA ALA A 254 15.94 -12.48 10.31
C ALA A 254 15.13 -13.05 11.50
N GLU A 255 13.79 -12.92 11.45
CA GLU A 255 12.85 -13.61 12.36
C GLU A 255 12.37 -14.92 11.70
N THR A 256 13.17 -15.97 11.87
CA THR A 256 12.93 -17.28 11.20
C THR A 256 11.72 -18.04 11.73
N SER A 257 11.13 -17.63 12.84
CA SER A 257 9.86 -18.21 13.33
C SER A 257 8.66 -17.82 12.45
N ILE A 258 8.80 -16.75 11.64
CA ILE A 258 7.77 -16.20 10.76
C ILE A 258 8.18 -16.32 9.29
N GLY A 259 9.40 -15.89 8.98
CA GLY A 259 9.95 -15.91 7.62
C GLY A 259 10.66 -17.23 7.33
N ARG A 260 10.22 -17.95 6.30
CA ARG A 260 10.79 -19.27 5.96
C ARG A 260 12.04 -19.18 5.10
N PHE A 261 12.14 -18.16 4.21
CA PHE A 261 13.21 -18.11 3.21
C PHE A 261 14.02 -16.83 3.31
N SER A 262 15.35 -16.94 3.09
CA SER A 262 16.23 -15.82 2.81
C SER A 262 16.85 -15.99 1.44
N PHE A 263 17.01 -14.90 0.69
CA PHE A 263 17.59 -14.89 -0.67
C PHE A 263 18.78 -13.94 -0.71
N MET A 264 19.84 -14.33 -1.43
CA MET A 264 21.02 -13.48 -1.60
C MET A 264 21.65 -13.67 -2.98
N GLY A 265 22.30 -12.62 -3.47
CA GLY A 265 22.94 -12.61 -4.77
C GLY A 265 23.52 -11.25 -5.14
N SER A 266 23.97 -11.15 -6.40
CA SER A 266 24.53 -9.95 -7.01
C SER A 266 24.22 -9.91 -8.51
N ALA A 267 24.63 -8.86 -9.23
CA ALA A 267 24.50 -8.76 -10.69
C ALA A 267 25.69 -9.40 -11.44
N SER A 268 26.33 -10.44 -10.90
CA SER A 268 27.56 -11.02 -11.42
C SER A 268 27.36 -12.16 -12.43
N GLY A 269 26.14 -12.55 -12.72
CA GLY A 269 25.85 -13.59 -13.69
C GLY A 269 25.94 -13.13 -15.16
N PRO A 270 25.86 -14.06 -16.14
CA PRO A 270 25.95 -13.72 -17.56
C PRO A 270 24.85 -12.79 -18.06
N SER A 271 23.64 -12.93 -17.49
CA SER A 271 22.49 -12.07 -17.75
C SER A 271 22.30 -11.02 -16.66
N GLY A 272 23.22 -10.97 -15.68
CA GLY A 272 23.19 -10.04 -14.56
C GLY A 272 23.25 -8.59 -15.03
N MET A 273 22.35 -7.77 -14.52
CA MET A 273 22.33 -6.33 -14.71
C MET A 273 21.77 -5.65 -13.47
N TRP A 274 22.03 -4.37 -13.34
CA TRP A 274 21.35 -3.54 -12.37
C TRP A 274 20.92 -2.23 -13.03
N LEU A 275 19.93 -1.58 -12.45
CA LEU A 275 19.39 -0.33 -12.95
C LEU A 275 19.22 0.69 -11.83
N SER A 276 19.33 1.96 -12.19
CA SER A 276 18.88 3.10 -11.40
C SER A 276 17.86 3.92 -12.19
N TYR A 277 16.88 4.45 -11.50
CA TYR A 277 15.81 5.22 -12.10
C TYR A 277 15.56 6.53 -11.38
N PHE A 278 15.31 7.58 -12.16
CA PHE A 278 15.03 8.93 -11.71
C PHE A 278 13.70 9.40 -12.32
N THR A 279 12.71 9.58 -11.46
CA THR A 279 11.33 9.89 -11.84
C THR A 279 11.20 11.26 -12.51
N GLU A 280 12.06 12.22 -12.14
CA GLU A 280 11.99 13.60 -12.62
C GLU A 280 11.97 13.72 -14.14
N ASP A 281 12.80 12.92 -14.82
CA ASP A 281 12.98 12.97 -16.27
C ASP A 281 12.76 11.61 -16.96
N ASN A 282 12.15 10.64 -16.24
CA ASN A 282 11.98 9.25 -16.66
C ASN A 282 13.29 8.60 -17.12
N ARG A 283 14.39 8.94 -16.46
CA ARG A 283 15.73 8.48 -16.81
C ARG A 283 16.04 7.15 -16.13
N LEU A 284 16.17 6.14 -16.95
CA LEU A 284 16.53 4.78 -16.57
C LEU A 284 17.95 4.48 -17.02
N GLU A 285 18.85 4.22 -16.10
CA GLU A 285 20.24 3.85 -16.35
C GLU A 285 20.40 2.34 -16.15
N LEU A 286 20.83 1.65 -17.20
CA LEU A 286 21.06 0.20 -17.19
C LEU A 286 22.55 -0.08 -17.20
N HIS A 287 22.98 -0.95 -16.31
CA HIS A 287 24.39 -1.36 -16.19
C HIS A 287 24.48 -2.89 -16.33
N SER A 288 25.17 -3.37 -17.35
CA SER A 288 25.37 -4.81 -17.61
C SER A 288 26.73 -5.09 -18.25
N ALA A 289 27.50 -6.06 -17.74
CA ALA A 289 28.72 -6.59 -18.33
C ALA A 289 29.65 -5.54 -19.00
N GLY A 290 29.85 -4.37 -18.35
CA GLY A 290 30.68 -3.28 -18.85
C GLY A 290 30.02 -2.37 -19.90
N ARG A 291 28.68 -2.48 -20.05
CA ARG A 291 27.85 -1.59 -20.88
C ARG A 291 26.97 -0.75 -19.99
N GLU A 292 26.87 0.53 -20.31
CA GLU A 292 25.92 1.45 -19.73
C GLU A 292 24.99 1.95 -20.83
N GLU A 293 23.70 1.94 -20.54
CA GLU A 293 22.67 2.42 -21.44
C GLU A 293 21.71 3.32 -20.67
N VAL A 294 21.35 4.45 -21.26
CA VAL A 294 20.39 5.39 -20.68
C VAL A 294 19.14 5.42 -21.55
N LEU A 295 18.01 5.08 -20.96
CA LEU A 295 16.70 5.10 -21.59
C LEU A 295 15.83 6.21 -20.99
N LYS A 296 14.93 6.76 -21.78
CA LYS A 296 13.86 7.65 -21.31
C LYS A 296 12.53 6.92 -21.39
N THR A 297 12.20 6.22 -20.32
CA THR A 297 10.97 5.43 -20.22
C THR A 297 10.53 5.31 -18.76
N PRO A 298 9.23 5.28 -18.46
CA PRO A 298 8.73 4.98 -17.12
C PRO A 298 9.27 3.61 -16.65
N LEU A 299 9.65 3.55 -15.37
CA LEU A 299 10.22 2.33 -14.79
C LEU A 299 9.25 1.16 -14.84
N LEU A 300 7.99 1.42 -14.48
CA LEU A 300 6.99 0.34 -14.40
C LEU A 300 6.67 -0.24 -15.78
N ASP A 301 6.69 0.56 -16.85
CA ASP A 301 6.53 0.07 -18.22
C ASP A 301 7.72 -0.78 -18.67
N PHE A 302 8.95 -0.36 -18.32
CA PHE A 302 10.16 -1.14 -18.57
C PHE A 302 10.14 -2.48 -17.85
N LEU A 303 9.82 -2.48 -16.55
CA LEU A 303 9.76 -3.71 -15.75
C LEU A 303 8.69 -4.67 -16.28
N GLN A 304 7.54 -4.17 -16.69
CA GLN A 304 6.48 -4.99 -17.29
C GLN A 304 6.99 -5.69 -18.55
N SER A 305 7.57 -4.94 -19.48
CA SER A 305 8.14 -5.47 -20.73
C SER A 305 9.22 -6.52 -20.48
N GLU A 306 10.14 -6.25 -19.53
CA GLU A 306 11.26 -7.15 -19.25
C GLU A 306 10.82 -8.43 -18.54
N LEU A 307 9.87 -8.35 -17.62
CA LEU A 307 9.30 -9.52 -16.95
C LEU A 307 8.49 -10.39 -17.93
N GLU A 308 7.71 -9.79 -18.83
CA GLU A 308 6.99 -10.51 -19.88
C GLU A 308 7.94 -11.18 -20.87
N ARG A 309 8.99 -10.48 -21.31
CA ARG A 309 9.99 -11.00 -22.25
C ARG A 309 10.77 -12.20 -21.69
N ARG A 310 11.04 -12.21 -20.38
CA ARG A 310 11.78 -13.28 -19.70
C ARG A 310 10.90 -14.24 -18.93
N ARG A 311 9.60 -14.18 -19.12
CA ARG A 311 8.65 -14.99 -18.37
C ARG A 311 8.94 -16.47 -18.52
N CYS A 312 9.09 -17.17 -17.40
CA CYS A 312 9.27 -18.60 -17.35
C CYS A 312 8.61 -19.22 -16.11
N SER A 313 8.19 -20.48 -16.25
CA SER A 313 7.70 -21.26 -15.12
C SER A 313 8.83 -21.60 -14.17
N SER A 314 8.49 -21.75 -12.90
CA SER A 314 9.43 -22.27 -11.90
C SER A 314 9.53 -23.80 -12.02
N PRO A 315 10.73 -24.38 -11.81
CA PRO A 315 10.80 -25.76 -11.34
C PRO A 315 10.01 -25.89 -10.02
N GLU A 316 9.81 -27.11 -9.51
CA GLU A 316 9.17 -27.32 -8.19
C GLU A 316 10.06 -26.76 -7.06
N LEU A 317 10.06 -25.43 -6.91
CA LEU A 317 10.72 -24.71 -5.82
C LEU A 317 9.74 -24.53 -4.66
N PRO A 318 10.20 -24.63 -3.40
CA PRO A 318 9.33 -24.41 -2.23
C PRO A 318 9.06 -22.93 -1.93
N PHE A 319 9.50 -22.01 -2.81
CA PHE A 319 9.38 -20.57 -2.72
C PHE A 319 9.04 -19.96 -4.10
N ASP A 320 8.58 -18.70 -4.08
CA ASP A 320 8.03 -18.04 -5.26
C ASP A 320 9.09 -17.33 -6.13
N PHE A 321 10.27 -16.99 -5.57
CA PHE A 321 11.31 -16.26 -6.28
C PHE A 321 12.16 -17.16 -7.17
N ASN A 322 11.96 -17.13 -8.48
CA ASN A 322 12.66 -17.96 -9.47
C ASN A 322 13.67 -17.21 -10.35
N GLY A 323 14.14 -16.05 -9.90
CA GLY A 323 14.90 -15.06 -10.67
C GLY A 323 14.01 -13.86 -11.02
N GLY A 324 14.62 -12.76 -11.46
CA GLY A 324 13.93 -11.52 -11.77
C GLY A 324 14.54 -10.31 -11.09
N PHE A 325 13.75 -9.25 -10.91
CA PHE A 325 14.24 -7.99 -10.34
C PHE A 325 14.11 -7.97 -8.81
N VAL A 326 15.16 -7.54 -8.14
CA VAL A 326 15.22 -7.40 -6.67
C VAL A 326 15.91 -6.08 -6.31
N GLY A 327 15.35 -5.34 -5.35
CA GLY A 327 15.90 -4.06 -4.90
C GLY A 327 14.87 -3.20 -4.20
N TYR A 328 14.96 -1.88 -4.38
CA TYR A 328 14.03 -0.95 -3.78
C TYR A 328 13.29 -0.08 -4.82
N LEU A 329 12.09 0.30 -4.46
CA LEU A 329 11.24 1.30 -5.11
C LEU A 329 11.03 2.41 -4.09
N GLY A 330 11.55 3.62 -4.34
CA GLY A 330 11.42 4.77 -3.45
C GLY A 330 10.05 5.42 -3.51
N TYR A 331 9.72 6.22 -2.50
CA TYR A 331 8.41 6.85 -2.35
C TYR A 331 8.05 7.76 -3.52
N GLU A 332 9.03 8.46 -4.11
CA GLU A 332 8.84 9.39 -5.21
C GLU A 332 8.35 8.72 -6.50
N LEU A 333 8.51 7.38 -6.62
CA LEU A 333 7.86 6.61 -7.69
C LEU A 333 6.32 6.70 -7.68
N LYS A 334 5.74 7.29 -6.62
CA LYS A 334 4.31 7.67 -6.57
C LYS A 334 3.85 8.43 -7.82
N ALA A 335 4.76 9.17 -8.48
CA ALA A 335 4.44 9.91 -9.69
C ALA A 335 4.05 9.01 -10.89
N GLU A 336 4.50 7.75 -10.93
CA GLU A 336 4.02 6.74 -11.88
C GLU A 336 2.71 6.06 -11.43
N CYS A 337 2.24 6.34 -10.20
CA CYS A 337 1.08 5.70 -9.58
C CYS A 337 -0.05 6.70 -9.26
N GLY A 338 -0.08 7.83 -9.95
CA GLY A 338 -1.13 8.86 -9.81
C GLY A 338 -0.82 9.99 -8.83
N GLY A 339 0.29 9.94 -8.11
CA GLY A 339 0.77 11.05 -7.27
C GLY A 339 1.52 12.11 -8.09
N ARG A 340 1.96 13.19 -7.43
CA ARG A 340 2.79 14.24 -8.02
C ARG A 340 4.21 14.19 -7.45
N LEU A 341 5.20 14.59 -8.26
CA LEU A 341 6.57 14.77 -7.81
C LEU A 341 6.74 16.18 -7.25
N ALA A 342 6.70 16.32 -5.91
CA ALA A 342 6.87 17.60 -5.23
C ALA A 342 8.31 17.81 -4.73
N HIS A 343 8.95 16.74 -4.29
CA HIS A 343 10.31 16.75 -3.76
C HIS A 343 11.22 15.84 -4.57
N ARG A 344 12.53 16.10 -4.52
CA ARG A 344 13.55 15.31 -5.21
C ARG A 344 14.38 14.54 -4.20
N SER A 345 14.46 13.23 -4.38
CA SER A 345 15.34 12.38 -3.60
C SER A 345 16.82 12.67 -3.93
N PRO A 346 17.72 12.65 -2.94
CA PRO A 346 19.16 12.72 -3.21
C PRO A 346 19.71 11.43 -3.84
N HIS A 347 18.91 10.36 -3.90
CA HIS A 347 19.24 9.05 -4.46
C HIS A 347 18.34 8.76 -5.66
N ALA A 348 18.71 7.76 -6.45
CA ALA A 348 17.81 7.20 -7.45
C ALA A 348 16.47 6.79 -6.80
N ASP A 349 15.36 7.07 -7.49
CA ASP A 349 14.02 6.75 -6.99
C ASP A 349 13.73 5.24 -6.99
N ALA A 350 14.50 4.46 -7.77
CA ALA A 350 14.56 3.02 -7.67
C ALA A 350 15.93 2.50 -8.06
N CYS A 351 16.39 1.45 -7.38
CA CYS A 351 17.52 0.63 -7.83
C CYS A 351 17.14 -0.84 -7.73
N LEU A 352 17.33 -1.57 -8.84
CA LEU A 352 16.99 -2.99 -8.93
C LEU A 352 18.13 -3.78 -9.58
N ILE A 353 18.36 -4.98 -9.09
CA ILE A 353 19.27 -5.98 -9.63
C ILE A 353 18.41 -7.02 -10.38
N PHE A 354 18.75 -7.35 -11.61
CA PHE A 354 18.25 -8.55 -12.25
C PHE A 354 19.07 -9.74 -11.74
N ALA A 355 18.44 -10.51 -10.85
CA ALA A 355 19.04 -11.67 -10.19
C ALA A 355 18.88 -12.89 -11.10
N ASP A 356 19.83 -13.10 -12.02
CA ASP A 356 19.94 -14.30 -12.85
C ASP A 356 20.52 -15.49 -12.05
N ARG A 357 21.25 -15.21 -10.97
CA ARG A 357 21.80 -16.18 -10.02
C ARG A 357 21.50 -15.77 -8.61
N MET A 358 21.02 -16.72 -7.80
CA MET A 358 20.78 -16.47 -6.39
C MET A 358 20.90 -17.73 -5.56
N ILE A 359 21.11 -17.53 -4.25
CA ILE A 359 21.15 -18.55 -3.23
C ILE A 359 19.93 -18.33 -2.33
N ALA A 360 19.12 -19.37 -2.16
CA ALA A 360 17.96 -19.35 -1.28
C ALA A 360 18.17 -20.29 -0.09
N PHE A 361 17.92 -19.81 1.11
CA PHE A 361 17.96 -20.57 2.36
C PHE A 361 16.55 -20.93 2.80
N ASP A 362 16.26 -22.20 2.98
CA ASP A 362 15.04 -22.68 3.65
C ASP A 362 15.33 -22.91 5.14
N HIS A 363 14.88 -21.97 5.97
CA HIS A 363 15.12 -22.03 7.42
C HIS A 363 14.34 -23.15 8.10
N LYS A 364 13.24 -23.62 7.49
CA LYS A 364 12.44 -24.71 8.01
C LYS A 364 13.07 -26.09 7.73
N GLU A 365 13.43 -26.32 6.47
CA GLU A 365 13.99 -27.59 6.01
C GLU A 365 15.51 -27.69 6.23
N LYS A 366 16.16 -26.58 6.69
CA LYS A 366 17.62 -26.49 6.87
C LYS A 366 18.37 -26.93 5.62
N SER A 367 17.95 -26.40 4.48
CA SER A 367 18.56 -26.66 3.18
C SER A 367 18.80 -25.38 2.40
N VAL A 368 19.65 -25.46 1.38
CA VAL A 368 19.97 -24.34 0.50
C VAL A 368 19.59 -24.72 -0.92
N TYR A 369 19.10 -23.78 -1.67
CA TYR A 369 18.83 -23.90 -3.10
C TYR A 369 19.70 -22.92 -3.87
N LEU A 370 20.40 -23.42 -4.87
CA LEU A 370 21.04 -22.63 -5.90
C LEU A 370 20.02 -22.45 -7.03
N VAL A 371 19.83 -21.22 -7.49
CA VAL A 371 18.86 -20.90 -8.55
C VAL A 371 19.58 -20.11 -9.64
N TYR A 372 19.42 -20.56 -10.89
CA TYR A 372 19.94 -19.94 -12.09
C TYR A 372 18.79 -19.70 -13.07
N ALA A 373 18.56 -18.45 -13.44
CA ALA A 373 17.59 -18.06 -14.46
C ALA A 373 18.33 -17.58 -15.71
N GLY A 374 18.15 -18.28 -16.81
CA GLY A 374 18.84 -18.00 -18.05
C GLY A 374 18.11 -18.51 -19.28
N ARG A 375 18.76 -18.46 -20.42
CA ARG A 375 18.22 -19.01 -21.65
C ARG A 375 18.23 -20.55 -21.63
N ARG A 376 17.39 -21.16 -22.44
CA ARG A 376 17.27 -22.63 -22.52
C ARG A 376 18.56 -23.33 -22.97
N ASP A 377 19.43 -22.65 -23.71
CA ASP A 377 20.72 -23.15 -24.16
C ASP A 377 21.85 -22.98 -23.13
N GLU A 378 21.62 -22.25 -22.04
CA GLU A 378 22.62 -21.99 -20.96
C GLU A 378 22.67 -23.08 -19.88
N VAL A 379 22.35 -24.35 -20.22
CA VAL A 379 22.40 -25.48 -19.26
C VAL A 379 23.82 -25.71 -18.74
N THR A 380 24.82 -25.63 -19.64
CA THR A 380 26.22 -25.85 -19.28
C THR A 380 26.76 -24.77 -18.33
N GLU A 381 26.38 -23.53 -18.55
CA GLU A 381 26.71 -22.41 -17.69
C GLU A 381 26.08 -22.55 -16.31
N ALA A 382 24.82 -22.98 -16.25
CA ALA A 382 24.11 -23.26 -15.01
C ALA A 382 24.81 -24.38 -14.22
N ASP A 383 25.11 -25.49 -14.88
CA ASP A 383 25.81 -26.64 -14.25
C ASP A 383 27.21 -26.27 -13.77
N THR A 384 27.96 -25.46 -14.55
CA THR A 384 29.28 -24.97 -14.16
C THR A 384 29.19 -24.15 -12.87
N TRP A 385 28.26 -23.21 -12.80
CA TRP A 385 28.05 -22.39 -11.62
C TRP A 385 27.57 -23.23 -10.41
N PHE A 386 26.70 -24.21 -10.62
CA PHE A 386 26.26 -25.08 -9.54
C PHE A 386 27.43 -25.87 -8.96
N HIS A 387 28.32 -26.45 -9.78
CA HIS A 387 29.49 -27.18 -9.29
C HIS A 387 30.49 -26.27 -8.57
N GLU A 388 30.64 -25.03 -9.01
CA GLU A 388 31.46 -24.04 -8.30
C GLU A 388 30.89 -23.76 -6.90
N MET A 389 29.59 -23.51 -6.80
CA MET A 389 28.93 -23.25 -5.53
C MET A 389 28.95 -24.47 -4.61
N GLU A 390 28.72 -25.68 -5.12
CA GLU A 390 28.82 -26.92 -4.34
C GLU A 390 30.18 -27.03 -3.64
N ARG A 391 31.26 -26.81 -4.38
CA ARG A 391 32.62 -26.84 -3.79
C ARG A 391 32.82 -25.79 -2.70
N LEU A 392 32.28 -24.57 -2.89
CA LEU A 392 32.34 -23.51 -1.87
C LEU A 392 31.54 -23.89 -0.63
N PHE A 393 30.34 -24.46 -0.80
CA PHE A 393 29.54 -24.92 0.32
C PHE A 393 30.15 -26.11 1.08
N GLU A 394 30.82 -27.02 0.37
CA GLU A 394 31.58 -28.14 0.96
C GLU A 394 32.79 -27.63 1.77
N SER A 395 33.49 -26.60 1.31
CA SER A 395 34.60 -26.01 2.04
C SER A 395 34.17 -25.21 3.28
N GLY A 396 32.88 -24.84 3.34
CA GLY A 396 32.31 -24.02 4.40
C GLY A 396 32.69 -22.55 4.34
N PHE A 397 32.03 -21.74 5.15
CA PHE A 397 32.22 -20.28 5.21
C PHE A 397 32.72 -19.86 6.60
N PRO A 398 33.83 -19.14 6.71
CA PRO A 398 34.33 -18.64 7.99
C PRO A 398 33.32 -17.68 8.62
N GLN A 399 33.20 -17.71 9.93
CA GLN A 399 32.40 -16.70 10.63
C GLN A 399 33.05 -15.33 10.44
N PRO A 400 32.26 -14.33 10.03
CA PRO A 400 32.79 -13.00 9.78
C PRO A 400 33.29 -12.38 11.09
N ALA A 401 34.46 -11.75 11.05
CA ALA A 401 35.05 -11.08 12.20
C ALA A 401 34.10 -10.07 12.84
N ALA A 402 34.22 -9.87 14.15
CA ALA A 402 33.52 -8.78 14.81
C ALA A 402 33.98 -7.43 14.23
N ALA A 403 33.05 -6.52 14.09
CA ALA A 403 33.39 -5.16 13.66
C ALA A 403 34.27 -4.49 14.72
N VAL A 404 35.32 -3.83 14.27
CA VAL A 404 36.13 -2.98 15.15
C VAL A 404 35.37 -1.67 15.33
N PRO A 405 35.04 -1.25 16.57
CA PRO A 405 34.37 0.03 16.81
C PRO A 405 35.21 1.21 16.30
N ALA A 406 34.57 2.14 15.62
CA ALA A 406 35.19 3.36 15.15
C ALA A 406 35.18 4.44 16.25
N GLU A 407 36.22 5.28 16.33
CA GLU A 407 36.26 6.43 17.24
C GLU A 407 35.55 7.61 16.60
N VAL A 408 34.20 7.60 16.70
CA VAL A 408 33.31 8.59 16.08
C VAL A 408 32.20 8.95 17.04
N ASP A 409 31.93 10.25 17.20
CA ASP A 409 30.71 10.77 17.80
C ASP A 409 29.63 10.91 16.72
N MET A 410 28.44 10.39 17.01
CA MET A 410 27.29 10.50 16.11
C MET A 410 26.26 11.47 16.69
N ARG A 411 25.90 12.50 15.91
CA ARG A 411 24.85 13.44 16.25
C ARG A 411 23.76 13.39 15.19
N PHE A 412 22.58 12.97 15.61
CA PHE A 412 21.40 12.95 14.73
C PHE A 412 20.72 14.32 14.73
N HIS A 413 20.39 14.80 13.55
CA HIS A 413 19.62 16.00 13.29
C HIS A 413 18.32 15.60 12.63
N ALA A 414 17.21 16.18 13.08
CA ALA A 414 15.91 16.01 12.46
C ALA A 414 15.68 17.12 11.42
N ASP A 415 15.04 16.80 10.29
CA ASP A 415 14.67 17.78 9.25
C ASP A 415 13.66 18.79 9.81
N GLN A 416 12.68 18.33 10.57
CA GLN A 416 11.76 19.18 11.32
C GLN A 416 12.13 19.16 12.81
N SER A 417 12.29 20.34 13.41
CA SER A 417 12.45 20.48 14.86
C SER A 417 11.20 19.98 15.60
N HIS A 418 11.30 19.77 16.91
CA HIS A 418 10.15 19.40 17.75
C HIS A 418 8.96 20.35 17.53
N GLU A 419 9.19 21.67 17.65
CA GLU A 419 8.13 22.68 17.50
C GLU A 419 7.50 22.63 16.11
N ARG A 420 8.33 22.50 15.05
CA ARG A 420 7.84 22.43 13.67
C ARG A 420 7.03 21.18 13.42
N TYR A 421 7.44 20.04 13.98
CA TYR A 421 6.69 18.79 13.86
C TYR A 421 5.31 18.88 14.55
N LEU A 422 5.25 19.50 15.75
CA LEU A 422 3.97 19.74 16.43
C LEU A 422 3.04 20.64 15.62
N GLU A 423 3.58 21.71 14.99
CA GLU A 423 2.82 22.58 14.08
C GLU A 423 2.27 21.76 12.87
N SER A 424 3.10 20.90 12.30
CA SER A 424 2.70 20.04 11.18
C SER A 424 1.60 19.06 11.58
N VAL A 425 1.67 18.47 12.78
CA VAL A 425 0.58 17.62 13.31
C VAL A 425 -0.70 18.44 13.53
N ALA A 426 -0.59 19.67 14.05
CA ALA A 426 -1.76 20.53 14.22
C ALA A 426 -2.41 20.87 12.87
N GLN A 427 -1.62 21.12 11.82
CA GLN A 427 -2.11 21.32 10.45
C GLN A 427 -2.79 20.07 9.89
N CYS A 428 -2.23 18.86 10.12
CA CYS A 428 -2.89 17.60 9.77
C CYS A 428 -4.29 17.53 10.41
N LEU A 429 -4.41 17.87 11.69
CA LEU A 429 -5.69 17.83 12.39
C LEU A 429 -6.71 18.84 11.81
N GLU A 430 -6.27 20.02 11.35
CA GLU A 430 -7.15 20.97 10.65
C GLU A 430 -7.60 20.41 9.28
N PHE A 431 -6.70 19.85 8.47
CA PHE A 431 -7.07 19.20 7.22
C PHE A 431 -8.10 18.08 7.44
N ILE A 432 -7.91 17.28 8.50
CA ILE A 432 -8.86 16.23 8.89
C ILE A 432 -10.22 16.82 9.26
N ARG A 433 -10.27 17.91 10.05
CA ARG A 433 -11.51 18.60 10.42
C ARG A 433 -12.23 19.24 9.23
N ASP A 434 -11.49 19.66 8.22
CA ASP A 434 -12.04 20.26 6.99
C ASP A 434 -12.51 19.21 5.96
N GLY A 435 -12.32 17.92 6.26
CA GLY A 435 -12.74 16.83 5.39
C GLY A 435 -11.79 16.53 4.23
N GLU A 436 -10.58 17.08 4.25
CA GLU A 436 -9.57 16.89 3.20
C GLU A 436 -8.90 15.49 3.25
N SER A 437 -8.83 14.91 4.46
CA SER A 437 -8.27 13.57 4.67
C SER A 437 -8.88 12.92 5.92
N TYR A 438 -8.79 11.58 6.01
CA TYR A 438 -9.23 10.80 7.17
C TYR A 438 -8.06 10.40 8.05
N GLU A 439 -6.89 10.21 7.45
CA GLU A 439 -5.61 9.83 8.06
C GLU A 439 -4.47 10.40 7.23
N ILE A 440 -3.46 11.00 7.88
CA ILE A 440 -2.26 11.54 7.23
C ILE A 440 -1.03 10.92 7.89
N CYS A 441 -0.25 10.13 7.16
CA CYS A 441 1.02 9.62 7.65
C CYS A 441 2.09 10.72 7.53
N LEU A 442 2.30 11.48 8.61
CA LEU A 442 3.33 12.52 8.69
C LEU A 442 4.66 11.91 9.07
N THR A 443 5.73 12.28 8.35
CA THR A 443 7.07 11.74 8.59
C THR A 443 8.11 12.84 8.83
N ASN A 444 9.23 12.42 9.40
CA ASN A 444 10.42 13.23 9.61
C ASN A 444 11.66 12.38 9.28
N GLN A 445 12.77 13.01 8.97
CA GLN A 445 14.01 12.32 8.67
C GLN A 445 15.09 12.69 9.69
N LEU A 446 15.78 11.67 10.22
CA LEU A 446 16.91 11.81 11.12
C LEU A 446 18.20 11.53 10.35
N THR A 447 19.13 12.47 10.31
CA THR A 447 20.40 12.35 9.60
C THR A 447 21.60 12.48 10.53
N ALA A 448 22.66 11.70 10.27
CA ALA A 448 23.92 11.79 10.98
C ALA A 448 25.12 11.47 10.06
N LYS A 449 26.31 11.98 10.36
CA LYS A 449 27.55 11.46 9.79
C LYS A 449 27.82 10.07 10.34
N ALA A 450 28.08 9.11 9.48
CA ALA A 450 28.32 7.71 9.82
C ALA A 450 29.35 7.08 8.87
N PRO A 451 30.64 7.37 9.03
CA PRO A 451 31.70 6.78 8.21
C PRO A 451 31.95 5.32 8.67
N LEU A 452 30.93 4.50 8.60
CA LEU A 452 30.91 3.10 9.06
C LEU A 452 30.57 2.17 7.90
N CYS A 453 31.00 0.90 8.02
CA CYS A 453 30.60 -0.13 7.06
C CYS A 453 29.10 -0.46 7.22
N PRO A 454 28.24 -0.22 6.19
CA PRO A 454 26.80 -0.46 6.26
C PRO A 454 26.45 -1.94 6.55
N LEU A 455 27.26 -2.89 6.02
CA LEU A 455 27.06 -4.31 6.28
C LEU A 455 27.28 -4.66 7.76
N ASN A 456 28.29 -4.09 8.41
CA ASN A 456 28.53 -4.30 9.84
C ASN A 456 27.38 -3.74 10.69
N TYR A 457 26.83 -2.59 10.29
CA TYR A 457 25.62 -2.06 10.92
C TYR A 457 24.43 -3.01 10.74
N TYR A 458 24.17 -3.51 9.52
CA TYR A 458 23.09 -4.43 9.27
C TYR A 458 23.23 -5.74 10.09
N ARG A 459 24.44 -6.28 10.20
CA ARG A 459 24.74 -7.46 11.05
C ARG A 459 24.36 -7.22 12.51
N GLY A 460 24.56 -6.01 13.03
CA GLY A 460 24.11 -5.60 14.36
C GLY A 460 22.59 -5.47 14.45
N LEU A 461 22.01 -4.76 13.49
CA LEU A 461 20.56 -4.49 13.44
C LEU A 461 19.73 -5.79 13.37
N ARG A 462 20.07 -6.74 12.50
CA ARG A 462 19.35 -8.00 12.33
C ARG A 462 19.33 -8.89 13.58
N ARG A 463 20.31 -8.70 14.48
CA ARG A 463 20.39 -9.39 15.77
C ARG A 463 19.60 -8.69 16.87
N SER A 464 19.65 -7.36 16.91
CA SER A 464 18.98 -6.56 17.95
C SER A 464 17.50 -6.31 17.64
N ASN A 465 17.13 -6.26 16.36
CA ASN A 465 15.77 -6.01 15.88
C ASN A 465 15.42 -6.93 14.72
N PRO A 466 15.35 -8.26 14.94
CA PRO A 466 14.99 -9.20 13.88
C PRO A 466 13.58 -8.94 13.36
N ALA A 467 13.39 -9.02 12.04
CA ALA A 467 12.09 -8.83 11.41
C ALA A 467 11.91 -9.79 10.22
N PRO A 468 10.64 -10.14 9.88
CA PRO A 468 10.36 -11.12 8.83
C PRO A 468 10.64 -10.62 7.41
N GLN A 469 10.66 -9.30 7.21
CA GLN A 469 10.89 -8.64 5.92
C GLN A 469 12.16 -7.79 5.96
N SER A 470 13.19 -8.28 6.63
CA SER A 470 14.50 -7.63 6.69
C SER A 470 15.21 -7.69 5.34
N ALA A 471 16.06 -6.70 5.05
CA ALA A 471 16.85 -6.69 3.84
C ALA A 471 18.14 -5.89 4.01
N PHE A 472 19.20 -6.32 3.33
CA PHE A 472 20.39 -5.52 3.08
C PHE A 472 20.59 -5.40 1.56
N LEU A 473 20.68 -4.16 1.10
CA LEU A 473 20.96 -3.85 -0.30
C LEU A 473 22.21 -2.98 -0.36
N ARG A 474 23.05 -3.24 -1.36
CA ARG A 474 24.20 -2.39 -1.68
C ARG A 474 24.20 -2.07 -3.16
N PHE A 475 24.24 -0.79 -3.47
CA PHE A 475 24.47 -0.23 -4.79
C PHE A 475 25.68 0.70 -4.74
N PRO A 476 26.24 1.19 -5.86
CA PRO A 476 27.44 2.03 -5.84
C PRO A 476 27.36 3.23 -4.89
N ASP A 477 26.24 3.96 -4.89
CA ASP A 477 26.09 5.21 -4.17
C ASP A 477 25.26 5.08 -2.87
N VAL A 478 24.60 3.94 -2.66
CA VAL A 478 23.69 3.77 -1.53
C VAL A 478 23.69 2.34 -0.99
N SER A 479 23.64 2.21 0.33
CA SER A 479 23.37 0.94 1.00
C SER A 479 22.15 1.08 1.91
N VAL A 480 21.32 0.06 1.94
CA VAL A 480 20.06 0.05 2.68
C VAL A 480 20.07 -1.10 3.69
N ALA A 481 19.90 -0.76 4.96
CA ALA A 481 19.79 -1.72 6.07
C ALA A 481 18.36 -1.66 6.63
N CYS A 482 17.51 -2.58 6.20
CA CYS A 482 16.09 -2.63 6.49
C CYS A 482 15.76 -3.74 7.50
N SER A 483 14.92 -3.41 8.49
CA SER A 483 14.37 -4.33 9.49
C SER A 483 12.84 -4.16 9.55
N SER A 484 12.19 -4.21 8.37
CA SER A 484 10.75 -4.00 8.25
C SER A 484 9.94 -5.20 8.77
N PRO A 485 8.93 -4.96 9.61
CA PRO A 485 7.99 -6.00 10.01
C PRO A 485 6.81 -6.17 9.03
N GLU A 486 6.59 -5.22 8.11
CA GLU A 486 5.33 -5.08 7.37
C GLU A 486 5.47 -5.52 5.92
N ARG A 487 4.61 -6.48 5.50
CA ARG A 487 4.46 -6.87 4.10
C ARG A 487 3.51 -5.92 3.40
N PHE A 488 4.01 -5.27 2.34
CA PHE A 488 3.21 -4.41 1.47
C PHE A 488 2.32 -5.24 0.53
N LEU A 489 2.93 -6.01 -0.36
CA LEU A 489 2.24 -6.86 -1.34
C LEU A 489 2.98 -8.18 -1.50
N LYS A 490 2.23 -9.28 -1.49
CA LYS A 490 2.69 -10.57 -1.98
C LYS A 490 1.75 -11.05 -3.07
N ILE A 491 2.31 -11.54 -4.18
CA ILE A 491 1.58 -12.18 -5.28
C ILE A 491 2.22 -13.54 -5.48
N ASP A 492 1.44 -14.60 -5.40
CA ASP A 492 1.93 -15.95 -5.66
C ASP A 492 1.79 -16.35 -7.14
N PRO A 493 2.42 -17.48 -7.59
CA PRO A 493 2.29 -17.95 -8.96
C PRO A 493 0.85 -18.29 -9.38
N GLN A 494 -0.07 -18.51 -8.41
CA GLN A 494 -1.49 -18.75 -8.63
C GLN A 494 -2.29 -17.45 -8.69
N ARG A 495 -1.59 -16.28 -8.71
CA ARG A 495 -2.16 -14.93 -8.83
C ARG A 495 -2.96 -14.47 -7.60
N LEU A 496 -2.80 -15.16 -6.46
CA LEU A 496 -3.35 -14.69 -5.20
C LEU A 496 -2.51 -13.52 -4.68
N VAL A 497 -3.17 -12.39 -4.46
CA VAL A 497 -2.57 -11.19 -3.85
C VAL A 497 -2.87 -11.17 -2.37
N GLU A 498 -1.88 -10.82 -1.56
CA GLU A 498 -2.01 -10.62 -0.12
C GLU A 498 -1.31 -9.32 0.31
N SER A 499 -1.97 -8.53 1.15
CA SER A 499 -1.38 -7.42 1.89
C SER A 499 -1.67 -7.57 3.39
N ARG A 500 -0.70 -7.21 4.25
CA ARG A 500 -0.81 -7.42 5.69
C ARG A 500 -0.48 -6.13 6.48
N PRO A 501 -1.41 -5.17 6.52
CA PRO A 501 -1.21 -3.93 7.24
C PRO A 501 -1.14 -4.17 8.76
N ILE A 502 -0.18 -3.48 9.39
CA ILE A 502 0.06 -3.50 10.83
C ILE A 502 -0.26 -2.12 11.40
N LYS A 503 -1.09 -2.05 12.43
CA LYS A 503 -1.33 -0.84 13.21
C LYS A 503 -1.30 -1.17 14.69
N GLY A 504 -0.50 -0.40 15.44
CA GLY A 504 -0.27 -0.63 16.86
C GLY A 504 0.69 -1.79 17.15
N THR A 505 1.65 -1.49 17.99
CA THR A 505 2.68 -2.44 18.47
C THR A 505 2.92 -2.18 19.94
N LEU A 506 2.90 -3.22 20.77
CA LEU A 506 3.22 -3.15 22.18
C LEU A 506 4.32 -4.15 22.52
N LYS A 507 5.30 -3.71 23.32
CA LYS A 507 6.37 -4.58 23.80
C LYS A 507 5.82 -5.56 24.82
N ARG A 508 6.24 -6.81 24.75
CA ARG A 508 5.89 -7.84 25.71
C ARG A 508 6.60 -7.64 27.05
N THR A 509 5.98 -8.14 28.12
CA THR A 509 6.56 -8.17 29.45
C THR A 509 6.75 -9.61 29.92
N ALA A 510 7.67 -9.81 30.88
CA ALA A 510 7.89 -11.13 31.49
C ALA A 510 6.73 -11.57 32.42
N ASN A 511 5.91 -10.62 32.87
CA ASN A 511 4.74 -10.90 33.70
C ASN A 511 3.56 -11.33 32.82
N ALA A 512 3.18 -12.59 32.91
CA ALA A 512 2.09 -13.16 32.07
C ALA A 512 0.72 -12.50 32.24
N ALA A 513 0.41 -11.90 33.39
CA ALA A 513 -0.84 -11.20 33.64
C ALA A 513 -0.84 -9.84 32.93
N GLU A 514 0.24 -9.10 33.06
CA GLU A 514 0.46 -7.81 32.38
C GLU A 514 0.55 -8.00 30.87
N ASP A 515 1.24 -9.03 30.37
CA ASP A 515 1.34 -9.37 28.94
C ASP A 515 -0.04 -9.63 28.31
N ARG A 516 -0.92 -10.35 29.03
CA ARG A 516 -2.33 -10.53 28.61
C ARG A 516 -3.11 -9.21 28.60
N GLN A 517 -2.89 -8.34 29.59
CA GLN A 517 -3.54 -7.03 29.64
C GLN A 517 -3.10 -6.12 28.48
N LEU A 518 -1.81 -6.09 28.14
CA LEU A 518 -1.27 -5.36 26.99
C LEU A 518 -1.88 -5.87 25.68
N ARG A 519 -1.99 -7.18 25.52
CA ARG A 519 -2.64 -7.79 24.35
C ARG A 519 -4.11 -7.36 24.23
N GLU A 520 -4.85 -7.37 25.34
CA GLU A 520 -6.27 -6.96 25.34
C GLU A 520 -6.42 -5.44 25.11
N GLN A 521 -5.54 -4.62 25.66
CA GLN A 521 -5.46 -3.19 25.40
C GLN A 521 -5.29 -2.91 23.91
N LEU A 522 -4.36 -3.60 23.24
CA LEU A 522 -4.13 -3.46 21.81
C LEU A 522 -5.38 -3.87 21.00
N ARG A 523 -6.04 -4.96 21.39
CA ARG A 523 -7.24 -5.48 20.74
C ARG A 523 -8.43 -4.53 20.83
N THR A 524 -8.55 -3.72 21.88
CA THR A 524 -9.70 -2.86 22.16
C THR A 524 -9.42 -1.36 21.93
N ASN A 525 -8.18 -0.96 21.65
CA ASN A 525 -7.81 0.45 21.46
C ASN A 525 -8.55 1.06 20.26
N VAL A 526 -9.37 2.08 20.52
CA VAL A 526 -10.25 2.71 19.52
C VAL A 526 -9.44 3.36 18.40
N LYS A 527 -8.36 4.13 18.73
CA LYS A 527 -7.50 4.80 17.74
C LYS A 527 -6.87 3.77 16.79
N THR A 528 -6.19 2.76 17.36
CA THR A 528 -5.51 1.71 16.58
C THR A 528 -6.45 0.93 15.66
N ARG A 529 -7.66 0.62 16.16
CA ARG A 529 -8.69 -0.08 15.38
C ARG A 529 -9.23 0.78 14.24
N SER A 530 -9.45 2.08 14.49
CA SER A 530 -9.89 3.02 13.47
C SER A 530 -8.87 3.17 12.34
N GLU A 531 -7.60 3.35 12.69
CA GLU A 531 -6.48 3.39 11.74
C GLU A 531 -6.40 2.09 10.92
N ASN A 532 -6.50 0.92 11.58
CA ASN A 532 -6.43 -0.36 10.88
C ASN A 532 -7.60 -0.52 9.90
N LEU A 533 -8.83 -0.15 10.29
CA LEU A 533 -10.00 -0.23 9.42
C LEU A 533 -9.86 0.66 8.18
N MET A 534 -9.36 1.89 8.34
CA MET A 534 -9.12 2.80 7.22
C MET A 534 -8.15 2.19 6.20
N ILE A 535 -7.04 1.61 6.66
CA ILE A 535 -6.06 1.00 5.77
C ILE A 535 -6.58 -0.30 5.15
N VAL A 536 -7.38 -1.10 5.86
CA VAL A 536 -8.02 -2.29 5.29
C VAL A 536 -8.96 -1.91 4.16
N ASP A 537 -9.85 -0.92 4.36
CA ASP A 537 -10.78 -0.48 3.32
C ASP A 537 -10.06 0.17 2.13
N LEU A 538 -8.96 0.90 2.37
CA LEU A 538 -8.10 1.44 1.32
C LEU A 538 -7.43 0.30 0.51
N LEU A 539 -6.88 -0.71 1.15
CA LEU A 539 -6.26 -1.86 0.46
C LEU A 539 -7.30 -2.70 -0.29
N ARG A 540 -8.51 -2.82 0.24
CA ARG A 540 -9.62 -3.46 -0.51
C ARG A 540 -9.94 -2.68 -1.79
N ASN A 541 -9.95 -1.36 -1.72
CA ASN A 541 -10.11 -0.50 -2.89
C ASN A 541 -8.97 -0.68 -3.91
N ASP A 542 -7.72 -0.64 -3.45
CA ASP A 542 -6.56 -0.77 -4.33
C ASP A 542 -6.54 -2.13 -5.04
N LEU A 543 -6.77 -3.22 -4.29
CA LEU A 543 -6.91 -4.56 -4.87
C LEU A 543 -8.18 -4.70 -5.71
N GLY A 544 -9.26 -4.01 -5.36
CA GLY A 544 -10.52 -4.00 -6.11
C GLY A 544 -10.38 -3.51 -7.55
N ARG A 545 -9.37 -2.70 -7.85
CA ARG A 545 -9.05 -2.22 -9.20
C ARG A 545 -8.54 -3.32 -10.12
N VAL A 546 -7.78 -4.28 -9.59
CA VAL A 546 -7.01 -5.26 -10.36
C VAL A 546 -7.42 -6.71 -10.12
N CYS A 547 -8.21 -6.97 -9.09
CA CYS A 547 -8.66 -8.32 -8.74
C CYS A 547 -10.03 -8.66 -9.36
N GLU A 548 -10.30 -9.96 -9.47
CA GLU A 548 -11.58 -10.51 -9.90
C GLU A 548 -12.71 -10.04 -8.98
N VAL A 549 -13.89 -9.80 -9.56
CA VAL A 549 -15.07 -9.37 -8.79
C VAL A 549 -15.44 -10.42 -7.73
N GLY A 550 -15.62 -9.95 -6.50
CA GLY A 550 -15.97 -10.79 -5.35
C GLY A 550 -14.80 -11.60 -4.78
N SER A 551 -13.59 -11.50 -5.35
CA SER A 551 -12.41 -12.21 -4.82
C SER A 551 -11.73 -11.44 -3.68
N VAL A 552 -11.92 -10.12 -3.59
CA VAL A 552 -11.31 -9.31 -2.53
C VAL A 552 -12.03 -9.52 -1.22
N HIS A 553 -11.31 -10.03 -0.21
CA HIS A 553 -11.86 -10.36 1.11
C HIS A 553 -10.81 -10.16 2.21
N VAL A 554 -11.27 -10.17 3.46
CA VAL A 554 -10.44 -9.96 4.66
C VAL A 554 -10.51 -11.20 5.54
N PRO A 555 -9.66 -12.21 5.34
CA PRO A 555 -9.71 -13.47 6.09
C PRO A 555 -9.35 -13.30 7.57
N GLN A 556 -8.57 -12.27 7.91
CA GLN A 556 -8.20 -11.93 9.28
C GLN A 556 -8.35 -10.43 9.46
N MET A 557 -9.17 -10.02 10.43
CA MET A 557 -9.49 -8.63 10.70
C MET A 557 -9.10 -8.25 12.12
N MET A 558 -8.11 -7.35 12.27
CA MET A 558 -7.67 -6.81 13.57
C MET A 558 -7.32 -7.89 14.60
N GLU A 559 -6.58 -8.91 14.18
CA GLU A 559 -6.07 -9.94 15.09
C GLU A 559 -4.77 -9.50 15.77
N VAL A 560 -4.63 -9.82 17.06
CA VAL A 560 -3.39 -9.55 17.77
C VAL A 560 -2.45 -10.75 17.63
N GLU A 561 -1.42 -10.57 16.80
CA GLU A 561 -0.33 -11.51 16.65
C GLU A 561 0.71 -11.30 17.76
N THR A 562 1.16 -12.39 18.35
CA THR A 562 2.14 -12.39 19.45
C THR A 562 3.46 -12.97 18.95
N TYR A 563 4.49 -12.17 18.97
CA TYR A 563 5.86 -12.54 18.63
C TYR A 563 6.72 -12.69 19.88
N THR A 564 7.97 -13.03 19.70
CA THR A 564 8.90 -13.24 20.82
C THR A 564 8.96 -12.02 21.76
N ASN A 565 9.02 -10.79 21.19
CA ASN A 565 9.29 -9.56 21.94
C ASN A 565 8.14 -8.54 21.92
N LEU A 566 7.10 -8.77 21.13
CA LEU A 566 6.03 -7.78 20.91
C LEU A 566 4.69 -8.41 20.53
N HIS A 567 3.61 -7.62 20.70
CA HIS A 567 2.28 -7.85 20.15
C HIS A 567 2.01 -6.84 19.05
N GLN A 568 1.36 -7.26 17.98
CA GLN A 568 0.94 -6.39 16.86
C GLN A 568 -0.51 -6.65 16.48
N LEU A 569 -1.25 -5.58 16.16
CA LEU A 569 -2.59 -5.68 15.58
C LEU A 569 -2.45 -5.75 14.05
N VAL A 570 -2.84 -6.86 13.47
CA VAL A 570 -2.64 -7.18 12.06
C VAL A 570 -3.97 -7.51 11.39
N SER A 571 -4.16 -7.03 10.17
CA SER A 571 -5.21 -7.51 9.27
C SER A 571 -4.60 -8.13 8.03
N THR A 572 -5.36 -8.98 7.35
CA THR A 572 -4.95 -9.59 6.09
C THR A 572 -6.00 -9.31 5.03
N VAL A 573 -5.62 -8.67 3.93
CA VAL A 573 -6.48 -8.44 2.78
C VAL A 573 -5.98 -9.30 1.63
N ARG A 574 -6.88 -10.07 1.00
CA ARG A 574 -6.57 -10.95 -0.12
C ARG A 574 -7.48 -10.69 -1.31
N GLY A 575 -6.96 -10.99 -2.51
CA GLY A 575 -7.71 -10.99 -3.76
C GLY A 575 -7.04 -11.89 -4.79
N ARG A 576 -7.73 -12.18 -5.89
CA ARG A 576 -7.16 -12.89 -7.04
C ARG A 576 -7.04 -11.92 -8.20
N LEU A 577 -5.84 -11.73 -8.75
CA LEU A 577 -5.63 -10.87 -9.92
C LEU A 577 -6.44 -11.38 -11.11
N ARG A 578 -7.11 -10.46 -11.83
CA ARG A 578 -7.74 -10.75 -13.12
C ARG A 578 -6.70 -11.26 -14.11
N GLN A 579 -7.12 -12.06 -15.09
CA GLN A 579 -6.22 -12.65 -16.07
C GLN A 579 -5.50 -11.63 -16.97
N ASP A 580 -6.13 -10.48 -17.19
CA ASP A 580 -5.60 -9.35 -17.95
C ASP A 580 -4.63 -8.45 -17.15
N MET A 581 -4.41 -8.70 -15.85
CA MET A 581 -3.56 -7.92 -14.94
C MET A 581 -2.33 -8.70 -14.52
N ASN A 582 -1.26 -8.02 -14.15
CA ASN A 582 -0.01 -8.62 -13.65
C ASN A 582 0.49 -7.95 -12.37
N ALA A 583 1.67 -8.31 -11.89
CA ALA A 583 2.25 -7.76 -10.67
C ALA A 583 2.54 -6.25 -10.76
N ILE A 584 2.87 -5.74 -11.94
CA ILE A 584 3.12 -4.31 -12.17
C ILE A 584 1.81 -3.52 -12.12
N ASP A 585 0.72 -4.06 -12.67
CA ASP A 585 -0.60 -3.44 -12.57
C ASP A 585 -1.06 -3.36 -11.12
N CYS A 586 -0.81 -4.42 -10.33
CA CYS A 586 -1.10 -4.43 -8.90
C CYS A 586 -0.26 -3.38 -8.15
N LEU A 587 1.02 -3.25 -8.49
CA LEU A 587 1.90 -2.24 -7.91
C LEU A 587 1.41 -0.82 -8.24
N ARG A 588 1.07 -0.52 -9.52
CA ARG A 588 0.50 0.79 -9.91
C ARG A 588 -0.77 1.14 -9.13
N SER A 589 -1.61 0.14 -8.86
CA SER A 589 -2.86 0.34 -8.13
C SER A 589 -2.64 0.64 -6.64
N ALA A 590 -1.65 0.01 -6.01
CA ALA A 590 -1.49 0.00 -4.56
C ALA A 590 -0.37 0.93 -4.04
N PHE A 591 0.64 1.25 -4.87
CA PHE A 591 1.81 2.05 -4.45
C PHE A 591 1.54 3.56 -4.46
N PRO A 592 2.09 4.30 -3.50
CA PRO A 592 2.74 3.85 -2.26
C PRO A 592 1.77 3.19 -1.29
N GLY A 593 2.30 2.39 -0.36
CA GLY A 593 1.48 1.68 0.63
C GLY A 593 0.59 2.61 1.44
N GLY A 594 -0.67 2.21 1.66
CA GLY A 594 -1.67 3.01 2.38
C GLY A 594 -1.23 3.40 3.78
N SER A 595 -0.53 2.51 4.50
CA SER A 595 0.00 2.78 5.84
C SER A 595 1.02 3.92 5.89
N MET A 596 1.63 4.28 4.74
CA MET A 596 2.63 5.36 4.61
C MET A 596 2.08 6.60 3.90
N THR A 597 0.82 6.61 3.53
CA THR A 597 0.15 7.76 2.88
C THR A 597 -1.02 8.22 3.73
N GLY A 598 -2.16 7.62 3.60
CA GLY A 598 -3.41 7.91 4.26
C GLY A 598 -4.60 7.80 3.29
N ALA A 599 -5.75 8.28 3.71
CA ALA A 599 -6.99 8.16 2.94
C ALA A 599 -7.79 9.49 2.95
N PRO A 600 -8.28 9.95 1.78
CA PRO A 600 -8.07 9.46 0.42
C PRO A 600 -6.62 9.61 -0.06
N LYS A 601 -6.06 8.57 -0.71
CA LYS A 601 -4.61 8.44 -0.97
C LYS A 601 -4.02 9.62 -1.76
N ILE A 602 -4.62 9.97 -2.90
CA ILE A 602 -4.08 11.01 -3.79
C ILE A 602 -4.07 12.36 -3.08
N ARG A 603 -5.22 12.75 -2.49
CA ARG A 603 -5.32 14.02 -1.77
C ARG A 603 -4.37 14.06 -0.56
N THR A 604 -4.26 12.97 0.16
CA THR A 604 -3.37 12.90 1.33
C THR A 604 -1.90 13.02 0.93
N MET A 605 -1.47 12.44 -0.21
CA MET A 605 -0.12 12.64 -0.73
C MET A 605 0.17 14.11 -1.07
N GLU A 606 -0.82 14.85 -1.62
CA GLU A 606 -0.67 16.30 -1.86
C GLU A 606 -0.50 17.10 -0.55
N LEU A 607 -1.22 16.71 0.52
CA LEU A 607 -1.10 17.34 1.83
C LEU A 607 0.25 17.02 2.49
N ILE A 608 0.72 15.78 2.38
CA ILE A 608 2.06 15.37 2.84
C ILE A 608 3.13 16.20 2.14
N ASP A 609 3.03 16.37 0.82
CA ASP A 609 3.99 17.18 0.04
C ASP A 609 4.04 18.65 0.47
N GLN A 610 2.96 19.20 1.07
CA GLN A 610 2.93 20.55 1.63
C GLN A 610 3.52 20.64 3.03
N LEU A 611 3.41 19.56 3.81
CA LEU A 611 3.80 19.53 5.23
C LEU A 611 5.26 19.14 5.43
N GLU A 612 5.75 18.19 4.62
CA GLU A 612 7.13 17.71 4.68
C GLU A 612 8.06 18.62 3.88
N SER A 613 9.28 18.81 4.39
CA SER A 613 10.26 19.73 3.79
C SER A 613 11.22 19.07 2.82
N SER A 614 11.27 17.76 2.80
CA SER A 614 12.21 16.96 2.01
C SER A 614 11.57 15.72 1.40
N ALA A 615 12.22 15.15 0.37
CA ALA A 615 11.84 13.86 -0.20
C ALA A 615 12.00 12.75 0.84
N ARG A 616 11.08 11.79 0.84
CA ARG A 616 11.21 10.58 1.66
C ARG A 616 12.27 9.62 1.13
N GLY A 617 12.53 9.63 -0.17
CA GLY A 617 13.48 8.76 -0.84
C GLY A 617 13.10 7.28 -0.71
N ILE A 618 14.04 6.48 -0.24
CA ILE A 618 13.85 5.03 -0.08
C ILE A 618 12.84 4.71 1.04
N TYR A 619 12.82 5.52 2.11
CA TYR A 619 11.86 5.38 3.20
C TYR A 619 10.43 5.57 2.70
N SER A 620 9.48 4.85 3.25
CA SER A 620 8.07 4.79 2.81
C SER A 620 7.82 4.14 1.44
N GLY A 621 8.87 3.68 0.77
CA GLY A 621 8.79 2.91 -0.46
C GLY A 621 8.61 1.42 -0.21
N ALA A 622 9.13 0.56 -1.11
CA ALA A 622 9.07 -0.89 -1.02
C ALA A 622 10.43 -1.53 -1.33
N ILE A 623 10.75 -2.64 -0.64
CA ILE A 623 11.90 -3.52 -0.94
C ILE A 623 11.39 -4.94 -1.13
N GLY A 624 11.94 -5.64 -2.12
CA GLY A 624 11.65 -7.05 -2.35
C GLY A 624 11.98 -7.47 -3.77
N PHE A 625 11.18 -8.38 -4.33
CA PHE A 625 11.40 -8.93 -5.66
C PHE A 625 10.15 -8.93 -6.55
N LEU A 626 10.39 -8.91 -7.85
CA LEU A 626 9.44 -9.16 -8.94
C LEU A 626 10.00 -10.32 -9.78
N ALA A 627 9.35 -11.48 -9.71
CA ALA A 627 9.87 -12.73 -10.24
C ALA A 627 9.42 -13.04 -11.67
N LEU A 628 10.19 -13.88 -12.37
CA LEU A 628 9.94 -14.28 -13.76
C LEU A 628 8.70 -15.17 -13.94
N ASN A 629 8.23 -15.81 -12.88
CA ASN A 629 6.97 -16.56 -12.88
C ASN A 629 5.72 -15.70 -12.62
N GLY A 630 5.89 -14.38 -12.46
CA GLY A 630 4.84 -13.40 -12.20
C GLY A 630 4.51 -13.21 -10.71
N SER A 631 5.23 -13.88 -9.81
CA SER A 631 5.13 -13.63 -8.37
C SER A 631 5.89 -12.37 -7.94
N ALA A 632 5.51 -11.83 -6.77
CA ALA A 632 6.18 -10.72 -6.13
C ALA A 632 6.08 -10.83 -4.61
N ASP A 633 7.06 -10.33 -3.87
CA ASP A 633 6.96 -10.13 -2.42
C ASP A 633 7.73 -8.84 -2.07
N LEU A 634 6.99 -7.84 -1.59
CA LEU A 634 7.46 -6.48 -1.32
C LEU A 634 7.08 -6.09 0.10
N ASN A 635 8.02 -5.53 0.84
CA ASN A 635 7.76 -4.92 2.15
C ASN A 635 7.43 -3.43 2.04
N ILE A 636 6.99 -2.82 3.15
CA ILE A 636 7.01 -1.37 3.36
C ILE A 636 8.38 -0.99 3.92
N VAL A 637 9.04 0.02 3.34
CA VAL A 637 10.36 0.48 3.84
C VAL A 637 10.17 1.38 5.06
N ILE A 638 10.10 0.72 6.21
CA ILE A 638 10.12 1.33 7.55
C ILE A 638 11.20 0.64 8.39
N ARG A 639 11.57 1.22 9.52
CA ARG A 639 12.65 0.67 10.36
C ARG A 639 13.94 0.43 9.55
N THR A 640 14.32 1.44 8.77
CA THR A 640 15.38 1.35 7.76
C THR A 640 16.39 2.47 7.94
N ALA A 641 17.68 2.13 7.86
CA ALA A 641 18.79 3.07 7.77
C ALA A 641 19.35 3.06 6.34
N VAL A 642 19.49 4.23 5.75
CA VAL A 642 20.03 4.44 4.40
C VAL A 642 21.37 5.14 4.50
N PHE A 643 22.42 4.52 3.97
CA PHE A 643 23.81 5.01 3.99
C PHE A 643 24.19 5.53 2.63
N SER A 644 24.70 6.75 2.57
CA SER A 644 25.24 7.37 1.36
C SER A 644 26.21 8.47 1.70
N GLY A 645 27.32 8.60 0.95
CA GLY A 645 28.29 9.69 1.10
C GLY A 645 28.89 9.83 2.51
N GLY A 646 29.04 8.73 3.28
CA GLY A 646 29.53 8.76 4.66
C GLY A 646 28.51 9.30 5.68
N SER A 647 27.25 9.38 5.30
CA SER A 647 26.12 9.77 6.16
C SER A 647 25.10 8.65 6.24
N VAL A 648 24.25 8.70 7.25
CA VAL A 648 23.09 7.83 7.39
C VAL A 648 21.84 8.66 7.55
N SER A 649 20.74 8.22 6.93
CA SER A 649 19.40 8.76 7.15
C SER A 649 18.45 7.67 7.66
N ILE A 650 17.56 8.05 8.55
CA ILE A 650 16.54 7.19 9.17
C ILE A 650 15.20 7.93 9.09
N GLY A 651 14.24 7.40 8.34
CA GLY A 651 12.89 7.92 8.31
C GLY A 651 12.10 7.47 9.55
N VAL A 652 11.35 8.40 10.14
CA VAL A 652 10.47 8.18 11.28
C VAL A 652 9.15 8.88 11.06
N GLY A 653 8.07 8.51 11.77
CA GLY A 653 6.79 9.17 11.63
C GLY A 653 5.64 8.31 12.13
N GLY A 654 4.43 8.82 11.95
CA GLY A 654 3.20 8.15 12.39
C GLY A 654 1.96 8.63 11.64
N ALA A 655 0.88 7.90 11.84
CA ALA A 655 -0.43 8.24 11.29
C ALA A 655 -1.15 9.23 12.20
N VAL A 656 -1.39 10.44 11.70
CA VAL A 656 -2.22 11.44 12.37
C VAL A 656 -3.68 11.21 11.99
N VAL A 657 -4.52 11.02 12.99
CA VAL A 657 -5.98 10.85 12.88
C VAL A 657 -6.70 11.85 13.79
N ALA A 658 -8.01 11.97 13.66
CA ALA A 658 -8.79 12.92 14.47
C ALA A 658 -8.58 12.79 16.00
N LEU A 659 -8.20 11.61 16.48
CA LEU A 659 -7.92 11.30 17.89
C LEU A 659 -6.45 11.52 18.31
N SER A 660 -5.59 11.98 17.42
CA SER A 660 -4.16 12.18 17.67
C SER A 660 -3.89 13.36 18.59
N ASN A 661 -2.89 13.21 19.45
CA ASN A 661 -2.32 14.28 20.27
C ASN A 661 -0.93 14.63 19.73
N PRO A 662 -0.62 15.91 19.42
CA PRO A 662 0.64 16.30 18.77
C PRO A 662 1.90 15.81 19.50
N GLU A 663 1.97 15.97 20.82
CA GLU A 663 3.14 15.55 21.59
C GLU A 663 3.32 14.03 21.59
N ALA A 664 2.21 13.28 21.73
CA ALA A 664 2.25 11.83 21.68
C ALA A 664 2.69 11.28 20.32
N GLU A 665 2.28 11.93 19.20
CA GLU A 665 2.72 11.57 17.85
C GLU A 665 4.23 11.82 17.66
N PHE A 666 4.74 12.93 18.20
CA PHE A 666 6.17 13.21 18.18
C PHE A 666 6.95 12.14 18.97
N GLU A 667 6.56 11.88 20.22
CA GLU A 667 7.21 10.86 21.07
C GLU A 667 7.20 9.47 20.40
N GLU A 668 6.08 9.09 19.78
CA GLU A 668 5.96 7.83 19.04
C GLU A 668 6.91 7.78 17.83
N SER A 669 7.03 8.88 17.08
CA SER A 669 7.93 8.97 15.92
C SER A 669 9.39 8.74 16.33
N ILE A 670 9.83 9.38 17.43
CA ILE A 670 11.16 9.24 17.98
C ILE A 670 11.42 7.81 18.49
N LEU A 671 10.44 7.23 19.19
CA LEU A 671 10.54 5.86 19.70
C LEU A 671 10.76 4.85 18.56
N LYS A 672 10.13 5.08 17.40
CA LYS A 672 10.30 4.22 16.21
C LYS A 672 11.72 4.25 15.66
N GLY A 673 12.46 5.36 15.80
CA GLY A 673 13.86 5.49 15.39
C GLY A 673 14.86 4.87 16.37
N ARG A 674 14.50 4.72 17.63
CA ARG A 674 15.45 4.36 18.71
C ARG A 674 16.18 3.06 18.46
N ALA A 675 15.50 2.00 18.03
CA ALA A 675 16.14 0.70 17.77
C ALA A 675 17.21 0.79 16.67
N LEU A 676 17.00 1.63 15.64
CA LEU A 676 17.96 1.88 14.57
C LEU A 676 19.17 2.68 15.07
N ILE A 677 18.93 3.68 15.91
CA ILE A 677 20.00 4.48 16.53
C ILE A 677 20.82 3.63 17.50
N ASP A 678 20.16 2.82 18.32
CA ASP A 678 20.85 1.95 19.30
C ASP A 678 21.73 0.87 18.63
N ALA A 679 21.39 0.46 17.39
CA ALA A 679 22.20 -0.50 16.62
C ALA A 679 23.61 0.04 16.24
N PHE A 680 23.85 1.34 16.32
CA PHE A 680 25.19 1.93 16.16
C PHE A 680 26.09 1.76 17.38
N ARG A 681 25.54 1.61 18.60
CA ARG A 681 26.33 1.57 19.86
C ARG A 681 27.48 0.58 19.86
N PRO A 682 27.33 -0.67 19.35
CA PRO A 682 28.45 -1.62 19.31
C PRO A 682 29.52 -1.27 18.26
N LEU A 683 29.27 -0.33 17.37
CA LEU A 683 30.12 0.00 16.23
C LEU A 683 30.95 1.28 16.43
N ILE A 684 30.73 1.98 17.55
CA ILE A 684 31.44 3.21 17.86
C ILE A 684 31.91 3.22 19.32
N THR A 685 33.00 3.93 19.59
CA THR A 685 33.50 4.20 20.95
C THR A 685 33.05 5.57 21.45
N GLY A 686 32.58 6.44 20.55
CA GLY A 686 32.10 7.78 20.85
C GLY A 686 30.66 7.83 21.40
N ARG A 687 30.15 9.05 21.51
CA ARG A 687 28.78 9.29 22.00
C ARG A 687 27.78 9.33 20.86
N ILE A 688 26.56 8.85 21.15
CA ILE A 688 25.39 9.10 20.31
C ILE A 688 24.54 10.15 21.02
N SER A 689 24.31 11.27 20.34
CA SER A 689 23.34 12.28 20.75
C SER A 689 22.25 12.42 19.68
N SER A 690 21.02 12.48 20.11
CA SER A 690 19.86 12.80 19.28
C SER A 690 19.30 14.13 19.78
N TYR A 691 18.98 15.01 18.87
CA TYR A 691 18.48 16.40 18.90
C TYR A 691 18.13 16.99 20.25
#